data_0c322075317f9032d5349e0b46bc98cd
#
_entry.id   0c322075317f9032d5349e0b46bc98cd
#
_cell.length_a   1.000
_cell.length_b   1.000
_cell.length_c   1.000
_cell.angle_alpha   90.00
_cell.angle_beta   90.00
_cell.angle_gamma   90.00
#
_symmetry.space_group_name_H-M   'P 1'
#
loop_
_entity.id
_entity.type
_entity.pdbx_description
1 polymer ?
#
loop_
_entity_poly.entity_id
_entity_poly.type
_entity_poly.pdbx_seq_one_letter_code
_entity_poly.pdbx_strand_id
1 'polypeptide(L)'
;MPRSRRPLEIHKFGGASLANGAAIAHAVSVIRAQRPAPLVVVVSAMAGVTDALLDLASAAVRGDADGARATLDRLAAQHRAAVAALVRAAPRAEELLQAIEGAFAEVEPLAAGLRVLRELTPRTTDYLVARGEYLSARIVAAALDTAGCPAAYVDAVEVIHTDGTFGNASPDLRRTERSARRVLRPLLARGVVPVVPGFLGAAPDGQAVTLGRGGSDLTATLLARALGAREVSLWKDVPGVLTADPRIVPDARVIPQLHVREAAELAYYGAKVLHPRALVPVLRRSVAVRIRPFAEPASLGTEISRRRTLNAYPVKALSAIPKQALLTVTGSGMLGVPGIAARAFAAVHHEGISVSLISQASSEQSICFSVPEDQAERARRGLDEAFRREIGRQEIDRVEVRAGAATLVVVGLGMAGTPGIAARVFSALAEAKINVIAIAQGSSELNLSLVVDAGDAARALRVVHGAFQLSKIGGGMGAHPARSDVVLLGFGQIGRTLAPLIAKPKHGAVRLRLVGLVDRSGFVFDPAGLSPRGLAALAAAKGKGAPLAKAKGGGGHRGSATDAVTFAARHALSNPILVDVTAADTTETLRTALAAGMHVVLANKRPITVSRKRYDDLRATAAAHGRQLLHEATVGAGLPIMDTYAKLVGSGDRVQRIEGCPSGTLGYLFGELGRGRRFSQALRGAIAKGYPEPDPREDLSGMDVARKALILGRLLGFPGDRKSTRLNSSH
;
A
#
# COMPACT_ATOMS: atom_id res chain seq x y z
N MET A 1 -44.08 -17.28 7.93
CA MET A 1 -43.09 -16.24 8.04
C MET A 1 -42.68 -15.78 6.65
N PRO A 2 -42.73 -14.51 6.26
CA PRO A 2 -42.30 -14.07 4.94
C PRO A 2 -40.78 -14.33 4.84
N ARG A 3 -40.36 -15.10 3.81
CA ARG A 3 -38.94 -15.29 3.47
C ARG A 3 -38.29 -13.92 3.34
N SER A 4 -37.34 -13.56 4.21
CA SER A 4 -36.58 -12.32 4.11
C SER A 4 -35.94 -12.28 2.71
N ARG A 5 -36.45 -11.40 1.83
CA ARG A 5 -35.84 -11.19 0.51
C ARG A 5 -34.39 -10.76 0.75
N ARG A 6 -33.42 -11.54 0.25
CA ARG A 6 -32.03 -11.13 0.28
C ARG A 6 -31.89 -9.76 -0.39
N PRO A 7 -31.06 -8.85 0.14
CA PRO A 7 -30.93 -7.50 -0.40
C PRO A 7 -30.32 -7.55 -1.82
N LEU A 8 -30.72 -6.59 -2.66
CA LEU A 8 -30.16 -6.41 -3.99
C LEU A 8 -28.70 -5.98 -3.94
N GLU A 9 -27.86 -6.54 -4.78
CA GLU A 9 -26.45 -6.20 -4.96
C GLU A 9 -26.16 -5.86 -6.43
N ILE A 10 -25.17 -4.98 -6.64
CA ILE A 10 -24.67 -4.64 -7.97
C ILE A 10 -23.24 -5.14 -8.07
N HIS A 11 -22.92 -5.92 -9.09
CA HIS A 11 -21.58 -6.44 -9.34
C HIS A 11 -21.03 -5.82 -10.62
N LYS A 12 -19.85 -5.20 -10.52
CA LYS A 12 -19.17 -4.62 -11.69
C LYS A 12 -17.87 -5.33 -11.97
N PHE A 13 -17.68 -5.74 -13.21
CA PHE A 13 -16.47 -6.38 -13.70
C PHE A 13 -15.73 -5.43 -14.66
N GLY A 14 -14.45 -5.17 -14.40
CA GLY A 14 -13.58 -4.35 -15.24
C GLY A 14 -13.01 -5.13 -16.42
N GLY A 15 -12.34 -4.44 -17.36
CA GLY A 15 -11.76 -5.07 -18.54
C GLY A 15 -10.78 -6.20 -18.21
N ALA A 16 -9.95 -6.07 -17.19
CA ALA A 16 -9.03 -7.13 -16.73
C ALA A 16 -9.78 -8.40 -16.30
N SER A 17 -10.97 -8.26 -15.70
CA SER A 17 -11.85 -9.38 -15.32
C SER A 17 -12.59 -10.00 -16.50
N LEU A 18 -12.49 -9.41 -17.69
CA LEU A 18 -13.16 -9.81 -18.94
C LEU A 18 -12.15 -9.96 -20.09
N ALA A 19 -10.89 -10.20 -19.78
CA ALA A 19 -9.80 -10.17 -20.77
C ALA A 19 -9.95 -11.19 -21.91
N ASN A 20 -10.51 -12.36 -21.59
CA ASN A 20 -10.70 -13.47 -22.52
C ASN A 20 -11.80 -14.42 -22.02
N GLY A 21 -12.09 -15.49 -22.77
CA GLY A 21 -13.10 -16.47 -22.40
C GLY A 21 -12.90 -17.09 -21.01
N ALA A 22 -11.66 -17.38 -20.61
CA ALA A 22 -11.36 -17.93 -19.28
C ALA A 22 -11.66 -16.94 -18.14
N ALA A 23 -11.30 -15.68 -18.32
CA ALA A 23 -11.62 -14.62 -17.36
C ALA A 23 -13.13 -14.40 -17.24
N ILE A 24 -13.86 -14.39 -18.37
CA ILE A 24 -15.33 -14.29 -18.37
C ILE A 24 -15.96 -15.53 -17.70
N ALA A 25 -15.47 -16.73 -17.95
CA ALA A 25 -15.93 -17.94 -17.26
C ALA A 25 -15.75 -17.85 -15.73
N HIS A 26 -14.63 -17.30 -15.28
CA HIS A 26 -14.40 -17.03 -13.87
C HIS A 26 -15.39 -15.97 -13.33
N ALA A 27 -15.65 -14.88 -14.07
CA ALA A 27 -16.64 -13.87 -13.69
C ALA A 27 -18.05 -14.51 -13.57
N VAL A 28 -18.43 -15.36 -14.49
CA VAL A 28 -19.68 -16.15 -14.45
C VAL A 28 -19.74 -17.00 -13.18
N SER A 29 -18.65 -17.69 -12.82
CA SER A 29 -18.59 -18.50 -11.58
C SER A 29 -18.79 -17.65 -10.33
N VAL A 30 -18.15 -16.47 -10.26
CA VAL A 30 -18.29 -15.49 -9.18
C VAL A 30 -19.74 -15.01 -9.06
N ILE A 31 -20.39 -14.67 -10.17
CA ILE A 31 -21.79 -14.24 -10.20
C ILE A 31 -22.73 -15.35 -9.71
N ARG A 32 -22.54 -16.57 -10.20
CA ARG A 32 -23.35 -17.74 -9.79
C ARG A 32 -23.24 -18.02 -8.30
N ALA A 33 -22.07 -17.89 -7.71
CA ALA A 33 -21.82 -18.09 -6.28
C ALA A 33 -22.61 -17.11 -5.39
N GLN A 34 -23.06 -15.96 -5.90
CA GLN A 34 -23.86 -14.98 -5.16
C GLN A 34 -25.37 -15.32 -5.17
N ARG A 35 -25.82 -16.22 -6.03
CA ARG A 35 -27.24 -16.64 -6.10
C ARG A 35 -27.66 -17.43 -4.85
N PRO A 36 -28.91 -17.33 -4.40
CA PRO A 36 -30.09 -16.74 -5.07
C PRO A 36 -30.37 -15.26 -4.74
N ALA A 37 -29.38 -14.46 -4.32
CA ALA A 37 -29.60 -13.02 -4.11
C ALA A 37 -29.95 -12.33 -5.44
N PRO A 38 -30.90 -11.37 -5.45
CA PRO A 38 -31.14 -10.54 -6.64
C PRO A 38 -29.90 -9.69 -6.90
N LEU A 39 -29.44 -9.67 -8.15
CA LEU A 39 -28.25 -8.89 -8.53
C LEU A 39 -28.36 -8.32 -9.95
N VAL A 40 -27.66 -7.21 -10.18
CA VAL A 40 -27.43 -6.60 -11.49
C VAL A 40 -25.93 -6.66 -11.77
N VAL A 41 -25.58 -7.00 -12.99
CA VAL A 41 -24.19 -7.06 -13.45
C VAL A 41 -23.90 -5.87 -14.36
N VAL A 42 -22.81 -5.17 -14.09
CA VAL A 42 -22.26 -4.11 -14.94
C VAL A 42 -20.92 -4.56 -15.46
N VAL A 43 -20.70 -4.46 -16.76
CA VAL A 43 -19.46 -4.89 -17.40
C VAL A 43 -18.80 -3.76 -18.18
N SER A 44 -17.48 -3.74 -18.19
CA SER A 44 -16.69 -2.90 -19.12
C SER A 44 -16.46 -3.66 -20.43
N ALA A 45 -15.88 -3.01 -21.43
CA ALA A 45 -15.29 -3.69 -22.57
C ALA A 45 -14.26 -4.75 -22.13
N MET A 46 -14.00 -5.72 -22.98
CA MET A 46 -12.89 -6.67 -22.77
C MET A 46 -11.54 -5.93 -22.70
N ALA A 47 -10.54 -6.51 -22.05
CA ALA A 47 -9.25 -5.85 -21.86
C ALA A 47 -8.62 -5.41 -23.19
N GLY A 48 -8.17 -4.15 -23.25
CA GLY A 48 -7.51 -3.55 -24.38
C GLY A 48 -8.42 -3.15 -25.56
N VAL A 49 -9.72 -3.46 -25.49
CA VAL A 49 -10.67 -3.16 -26.60
C VAL A 49 -10.89 -1.67 -26.76
N THR A 50 -11.11 -0.93 -25.67
CA THR A 50 -11.34 0.51 -25.70
C THR A 50 -10.12 1.26 -26.26
N ASP A 51 -8.92 0.91 -25.79
CA ASP A 51 -7.66 1.51 -26.28
C ASP A 51 -7.46 1.18 -27.77
N ALA A 52 -7.69 -0.07 -28.18
CA ALA A 52 -7.56 -0.48 -29.57
C ALA A 52 -8.55 0.23 -30.51
N LEU A 53 -9.77 0.53 -30.06
CA LEU A 53 -10.73 1.33 -30.83
C LEU A 53 -10.28 2.79 -30.97
N LEU A 54 -9.64 3.36 -29.96
CA LEU A 54 -9.04 4.69 -30.02
C LEU A 54 -7.81 4.73 -30.93
N ASP A 55 -6.96 3.70 -30.87
CA ASP A 55 -5.79 3.55 -31.74
C ASP A 55 -6.21 3.40 -33.20
N LEU A 56 -7.27 2.62 -33.48
CA LEU A 56 -7.87 2.49 -34.79
C LEU A 56 -8.34 3.85 -35.34
N ALA A 57 -9.08 4.62 -34.54
CA ALA A 57 -9.55 5.95 -34.92
C ALA A 57 -8.37 6.88 -35.24
N SER A 58 -7.34 6.84 -34.38
CA SER A 58 -6.11 7.61 -34.57
C SER A 58 -5.32 7.19 -35.83
N ALA A 59 -5.24 5.89 -36.12
CA ALA A 59 -4.62 5.36 -37.35
C ALA A 59 -5.40 5.83 -38.60
N ALA A 60 -6.72 5.75 -38.56
CA ALA A 60 -7.59 6.22 -39.62
C ALA A 60 -7.38 7.73 -39.91
N VAL A 61 -7.33 8.57 -38.89
CA VAL A 61 -7.07 10.03 -39.02
C VAL A 61 -5.69 10.29 -39.65
N ARG A 62 -4.68 9.49 -39.33
CA ARG A 62 -3.35 9.60 -39.94
C ARG A 62 -3.29 9.06 -41.38
N GLY A 63 -4.34 8.40 -41.88
CA GLY A 63 -4.39 7.81 -43.21
C GLY A 63 -3.88 6.36 -43.29
N ASP A 64 -3.57 5.73 -42.16
CA ASP A 64 -3.12 4.34 -42.07
C ASP A 64 -4.34 3.40 -42.14
N ALA A 65 -4.71 3.02 -43.37
CA ALA A 65 -5.84 2.13 -43.62
C ALA A 65 -5.56 0.69 -43.21
N ASP A 66 -4.32 0.22 -43.44
CA ASP A 66 -3.93 -1.17 -43.16
C ASP A 66 -3.85 -1.40 -41.62
N GLY A 67 -3.29 -0.46 -40.87
CA GLY A 67 -3.26 -0.51 -39.41
C GLY A 67 -4.65 -0.47 -38.80
N ALA A 68 -5.56 0.36 -39.33
CA ALA A 68 -6.94 0.40 -38.90
C ALA A 68 -7.66 -0.93 -39.16
N ARG A 69 -7.48 -1.52 -40.35
CA ARG A 69 -8.07 -2.80 -40.74
C ARG A 69 -7.55 -3.95 -39.89
N ALA A 70 -6.24 -4.05 -39.72
CA ALA A 70 -5.61 -5.08 -38.88
C ALA A 70 -6.12 -5.02 -37.43
N THR A 71 -6.39 -3.81 -36.91
CA THR A 71 -6.96 -3.64 -35.57
C THR A 71 -8.40 -4.14 -35.50
N LEU A 72 -9.24 -3.86 -36.52
CA LEU A 72 -10.61 -4.40 -36.59
C LEU A 72 -10.62 -5.93 -36.60
N ASP A 73 -9.81 -6.54 -37.47
CA ASP A 73 -9.73 -8.01 -37.59
C ASP A 73 -9.31 -8.66 -36.26
N ARG A 74 -8.33 -8.07 -35.57
CA ARG A 74 -7.89 -8.51 -34.24
C ARG A 74 -8.99 -8.39 -33.19
N LEU A 75 -9.73 -7.29 -33.15
CA LEU A 75 -10.84 -7.09 -32.22
C LEU A 75 -11.97 -8.09 -32.50
N ALA A 76 -12.34 -8.30 -33.75
CA ALA A 76 -13.35 -9.30 -34.13
C ALA A 76 -12.92 -10.72 -33.73
N ALA A 77 -11.66 -11.07 -33.98
CA ALA A 77 -11.12 -12.37 -33.58
C ALA A 77 -11.15 -12.57 -32.06
N GLN A 78 -10.81 -11.54 -31.26
CA GLN A 78 -10.85 -11.59 -29.80
C GLN A 78 -12.27 -11.88 -29.29
N HIS A 79 -13.28 -11.22 -29.82
CA HIS A 79 -14.68 -11.43 -29.42
C HIS A 79 -15.22 -12.77 -29.89
N ARG A 80 -14.92 -13.20 -31.14
CA ARG A 80 -15.27 -14.54 -31.64
C ARG A 80 -14.70 -15.67 -30.79
N ALA A 81 -13.43 -15.55 -30.37
CA ALA A 81 -12.76 -16.51 -29.50
C ALA A 81 -13.46 -16.60 -28.13
N ALA A 82 -13.93 -15.47 -27.57
CA ALA A 82 -14.68 -15.46 -26.33
C ALA A 82 -16.04 -16.17 -26.47
N VAL A 83 -16.78 -15.94 -27.55
CA VAL A 83 -18.04 -16.63 -27.84
C VAL A 83 -17.84 -18.12 -27.96
N ALA A 84 -16.85 -18.56 -28.76
CA ALA A 84 -16.54 -20.00 -28.95
C ALA A 84 -16.18 -20.72 -27.66
N ALA A 85 -15.51 -20.03 -26.74
CA ALA A 85 -15.13 -20.59 -25.44
C ALA A 85 -16.31 -20.72 -24.43
N LEU A 86 -17.35 -19.88 -24.56
CA LEU A 86 -18.36 -19.70 -23.52
C LEU A 86 -19.76 -20.15 -23.90
N VAL A 87 -20.14 -20.06 -25.17
CA VAL A 87 -21.51 -20.27 -25.63
C VAL A 87 -21.59 -21.54 -26.48
N ARG A 88 -22.20 -22.59 -25.92
CA ARG A 88 -22.27 -23.90 -26.58
C ARG A 88 -23.51 -24.09 -27.46
N ALA A 89 -24.58 -23.35 -27.21
CA ALA A 89 -25.82 -23.44 -27.97
C ALA A 89 -25.64 -22.74 -29.33
N ALA A 90 -25.71 -23.51 -30.44
CA ALA A 90 -25.44 -23.00 -31.78
C ALA A 90 -26.29 -21.75 -32.17
N PRO A 91 -27.63 -21.71 -31.97
CA PRO A 91 -28.43 -20.56 -32.33
C PRO A 91 -28.01 -19.28 -31.60
N ARG A 92 -27.62 -19.39 -30.31
CA ARG A 92 -27.18 -18.24 -29.50
C ARG A 92 -25.79 -17.79 -29.85
N ALA A 93 -24.90 -18.71 -30.19
CA ALA A 93 -23.56 -18.40 -30.67
C ALA A 93 -23.60 -17.69 -32.03
N GLU A 94 -24.44 -18.14 -32.97
CA GLU A 94 -24.66 -17.51 -34.26
C GLU A 94 -25.20 -16.08 -34.14
N GLU A 95 -26.19 -15.86 -33.28
CA GLU A 95 -26.72 -14.51 -33.00
C GLU A 95 -25.62 -13.55 -32.50
N LEU A 96 -24.75 -14.02 -31.58
CA LEU A 96 -23.63 -13.24 -31.10
C LEU A 96 -22.56 -12.99 -32.14
N LEU A 97 -22.24 -13.96 -32.97
CA LEU A 97 -21.28 -13.81 -34.06
C LEU A 97 -21.79 -12.79 -35.09
N GLN A 98 -23.06 -12.85 -35.46
CA GLN A 98 -23.69 -11.84 -36.33
C GLN A 98 -23.66 -10.46 -35.69
N ALA A 99 -23.91 -10.34 -34.36
CA ALA A 99 -23.83 -9.07 -33.65
C ALA A 99 -22.40 -8.49 -33.62
N ILE A 100 -21.38 -9.36 -33.51
CA ILE A 100 -19.96 -8.96 -33.55
C ILE A 100 -19.61 -8.45 -34.96
N GLU A 101 -19.97 -9.21 -35.98
CA GLU A 101 -19.69 -8.84 -37.37
C GLU A 101 -20.40 -7.53 -37.75
N GLY A 102 -21.68 -7.38 -37.40
CA GLY A 102 -22.44 -6.17 -37.61
C GLY A 102 -21.81 -4.94 -36.91
N ALA A 103 -21.42 -5.09 -35.65
CA ALA A 103 -20.83 -4.00 -34.90
C ALA A 103 -19.50 -3.51 -35.52
N PHE A 104 -18.67 -4.40 -36.05
CA PHE A 104 -17.42 -4.03 -36.68
C PHE A 104 -17.59 -3.59 -38.13
N ALA A 105 -18.57 -4.15 -38.87
CA ALA A 105 -18.94 -3.66 -40.18
C ALA A 105 -19.42 -2.20 -40.19
N GLU A 106 -20.08 -1.73 -39.10
CA GLU A 106 -20.42 -0.32 -38.91
C GLU A 106 -19.19 0.59 -38.66
N VAL A 107 -18.11 0.07 -38.14
CA VAL A 107 -16.88 0.84 -37.86
C VAL A 107 -16.07 1.08 -39.14
N GLU A 108 -16.09 0.17 -40.11
CA GLU A 108 -15.29 0.27 -41.33
C GLU A 108 -15.60 1.53 -42.17
N PRO A 109 -16.86 1.86 -42.52
CA PRO A 109 -17.15 3.10 -43.23
C PRO A 109 -16.86 4.35 -42.42
N LEU A 110 -16.93 4.27 -41.07
CA LEU A 110 -16.57 5.37 -40.20
C LEU A 110 -15.05 5.63 -40.24
N ALA A 111 -14.23 4.57 -40.21
CA ALA A 111 -12.79 4.67 -40.35
C ALA A 111 -12.39 5.22 -41.73
N ALA A 112 -13.12 4.86 -42.79
CA ALA A 112 -12.93 5.44 -44.13
C ALA A 112 -13.27 6.96 -44.14
N GLY A 113 -14.34 7.38 -43.50
CA GLY A 113 -14.69 8.78 -43.32
C GLY A 113 -13.66 9.58 -42.55
N LEU A 114 -13.16 9.06 -41.42
CA LEU A 114 -12.11 9.68 -40.61
C LEU A 114 -10.80 9.87 -41.40
N ARG A 115 -10.47 8.95 -42.31
CA ARG A 115 -9.30 9.04 -43.19
C ARG A 115 -9.40 10.23 -44.15
N VAL A 116 -10.61 10.50 -44.67
CA VAL A 116 -10.88 11.63 -45.58
C VAL A 116 -10.90 12.95 -44.83
N LEU A 117 -11.65 13.00 -43.71
CA LEU A 117 -11.85 14.21 -42.94
C LEU A 117 -10.61 14.61 -42.11
N ARG A 118 -9.77 13.65 -41.75
CA ARG A 118 -8.62 13.85 -40.88
C ARG A 118 -8.94 14.48 -39.53
N GLU A 119 -10.15 14.27 -39.07
CA GLU A 119 -10.66 14.81 -37.81
C GLU A 119 -11.42 13.74 -37.03
N LEU A 120 -11.17 13.67 -35.74
CA LEU A 120 -11.88 12.79 -34.79
C LEU A 120 -12.65 13.64 -33.78
N THR A 121 -13.96 13.68 -33.91
CA THR A 121 -14.82 14.40 -32.97
C THR A 121 -15.09 13.58 -31.69
N PRO A 122 -15.39 14.23 -30.55
CA PRO A 122 -15.81 13.51 -29.34
C PRO A 122 -17.02 12.60 -29.56
N ARG A 123 -17.99 13.01 -30.39
CA ARG A 123 -19.15 12.20 -30.76
C ARG A 123 -18.77 10.92 -31.48
N THR A 124 -17.88 11.02 -32.45
CA THR A 124 -17.37 9.84 -33.19
C THR A 124 -16.59 8.92 -32.28
N THR A 125 -15.79 9.48 -31.37
CA THR A 125 -15.07 8.73 -30.34
C THR A 125 -16.03 7.92 -29.47
N ASP A 126 -17.08 8.56 -28.93
CA ASP A 126 -18.07 7.89 -28.08
C ASP A 126 -18.76 6.75 -28.81
N TYR A 127 -19.16 6.98 -30.09
CA TYR A 127 -19.76 5.96 -30.92
C TYR A 127 -18.85 4.73 -31.10
N LEU A 128 -17.55 4.94 -31.40
CA LEU A 128 -16.58 3.87 -31.62
C LEU A 128 -16.37 3.06 -30.35
N VAL A 129 -16.02 3.71 -29.23
CA VAL A 129 -15.68 3.01 -28.00
C VAL A 129 -16.86 2.27 -27.39
N ALA A 130 -18.10 2.74 -27.62
CA ALA A 130 -19.31 2.06 -27.16
C ALA A 130 -19.43 0.61 -27.64
N ARG A 131 -18.85 0.28 -28.79
CA ARG A 131 -18.91 -1.09 -29.36
C ARG A 131 -18.34 -2.14 -28.42
N GLY A 132 -17.22 -1.81 -27.73
CA GLY A 132 -16.58 -2.73 -26.79
C GLY A 132 -17.47 -3.10 -25.61
N GLU A 133 -18.16 -2.14 -25.01
CA GLU A 133 -19.05 -2.34 -23.89
C GLU A 133 -20.32 -3.11 -24.30
N TYR A 134 -20.92 -2.78 -25.45
CA TYR A 134 -22.08 -3.48 -25.98
C TYR A 134 -21.81 -4.96 -26.24
N LEU A 135 -20.70 -5.28 -26.91
CA LEU A 135 -20.34 -6.65 -27.23
C LEU A 135 -20.01 -7.47 -25.97
N SER A 136 -19.23 -6.90 -25.08
CA SER A 136 -18.88 -7.52 -23.81
C SER A 136 -20.13 -7.87 -22.98
N ALA A 137 -21.10 -6.95 -22.87
CA ALA A 137 -22.33 -7.19 -22.11
C ALA A 137 -23.18 -8.31 -22.71
N ARG A 138 -23.32 -8.37 -24.04
CA ARG A 138 -24.03 -9.45 -24.74
C ARG A 138 -23.37 -10.81 -24.52
N ILE A 139 -22.04 -10.88 -24.63
CA ILE A 139 -21.27 -12.11 -24.40
C ILE A 139 -21.44 -12.60 -22.95
N VAL A 140 -21.33 -11.70 -21.97
CA VAL A 140 -21.47 -12.06 -20.54
C VAL A 140 -22.91 -12.52 -20.23
N ALA A 141 -23.93 -11.87 -20.80
CA ALA A 141 -25.32 -12.28 -20.62
C ALA A 141 -25.56 -13.69 -21.17
N ALA A 142 -25.07 -13.98 -22.37
CA ALA A 142 -25.20 -15.32 -22.98
C ALA A 142 -24.38 -16.38 -22.23
N ALA A 143 -23.19 -16.05 -21.73
CA ALA A 143 -22.37 -16.94 -20.95
C ALA A 143 -23.04 -17.31 -19.61
N LEU A 144 -23.70 -16.36 -18.93
CA LEU A 144 -24.48 -16.61 -17.73
C LEU A 144 -25.66 -17.53 -18.00
N ASP A 145 -26.42 -17.25 -19.06
CA ASP A 145 -27.58 -18.06 -19.46
C ASP A 145 -27.15 -19.49 -19.81
N THR A 146 -26.09 -19.65 -20.60
CA THR A 146 -25.50 -20.97 -20.93
C THR A 146 -25.06 -21.73 -19.68
N ALA A 147 -24.61 -21.00 -18.63
CA ALA A 147 -24.21 -21.60 -17.35
C ALA A 147 -25.39 -21.90 -16.41
N GLY A 148 -26.64 -21.81 -16.89
CA GLY A 148 -27.85 -22.03 -16.09
C GLY A 148 -28.19 -20.92 -15.11
N CYS A 149 -27.71 -19.70 -15.35
CA CYS A 149 -28.08 -18.51 -14.60
C CYS A 149 -28.85 -17.57 -15.52
N PRO A 150 -30.22 -17.57 -15.49
CA PRO A 150 -31.01 -16.73 -16.37
C PRO A 150 -30.55 -15.29 -16.36
N ALA A 151 -30.13 -14.78 -17.50
CA ALA A 151 -29.61 -13.43 -17.66
C ALA A 151 -30.11 -12.76 -18.93
N ALA A 152 -30.20 -11.44 -18.93
CA ALA A 152 -30.62 -10.64 -20.07
C ALA A 152 -29.71 -9.45 -20.25
N TYR A 153 -29.27 -9.21 -21.47
CA TYR A 153 -28.67 -7.94 -21.88
C TYR A 153 -29.69 -6.80 -21.76
N VAL A 154 -29.28 -5.70 -21.19
CA VAL A 154 -30.07 -4.44 -21.12
C VAL A 154 -29.21 -3.30 -21.60
N ASP A 155 -29.66 -2.55 -22.58
CA ASP A 155 -28.90 -1.44 -23.12
C ASP A 155 -28.76 -0.32 -22.08
N ALA A 156 -27.53 0.24 -21.96
CA ALA A 156 -27.25 1.33 -21.04
C ALA A 156 -28.08 2.59 -21.37
N VAL A 157 -28.35 2.87 -22.64
CA VAL A 157 -29.12 4.05 -23.06
C VAL A 157 -30.58 3.99 -22.61
N GLU A 158 -31.13 2.82 -22.33
CA GLU A 158 -32.46 2.66 -21.78
C GLU A 158 -32.55 3.01 -20.29
N VAL A 159 -31.44 2.94 -19.57
CA VAL A 159 -31.42 3.04 -18.11
C VAL A 159 -30.61 4.19 -17.56
N ILE A 160 -29.59 4.66 -18.28
CA ILE A 160 -28.73 5.79 -17.87
C ILE A 160 -28.97 6.97 -18.76
N HIS A 161 -29.43 8.08 -18.22
CA HIS A 161 -29.67 9.34 -18.93
C HIS A 161 -28.64 10.40 -18.51
N THR A 162 -28.26 11.27 -19.45
CA THR A 162 -27.20 12.26 -19.27
C THR A 162 -27.58 13.62 -19.87
N ASP A 163 -26.69 14.61 -19.69
CA ASP A 163 -26.74 15.93 -20.30
C ASP A 163 -26.37 15.93 -21.81
N GLY A 164 -25.82 14.83 -22.33
CA GLY A 164 -25.42 14.70 -23.73
C GLY A 164 -24.03 15.24 -24.06
N THR A 165 -23.22 15.63 -23.08
CA THR A 165 -21.83 16.07 -23.32
C THR A 165 -20.98 14.88 -23.74
N PHE A 166 -20.54 14.84 -25.01
CA PHE A 166 -19.72 13.77 -25.54
C PHE A 166 -18.35 13.67 -24.81
N GLY A 167 -17.90 12.45 -24.59
CA GLY A 167 -16.61 12.13 -23.96
C GLY A 167 -16.59 12.20 -22.42
N ASN A 168 -17.52 12.97 -21.79
CA ASN A 168 -17.56 13.16 -20.35
C ASN A 168 -18.94 13.56 -19.83
N ALA A 169 -19.98 12.83 -20.23
CA ALA A 169 -21.36 13.14 -19.91
C ALA A 169 -21.66 13.11 -18.40
N SER A 170 -22.50 14.03 -17.96
CA SER A 170 -22.98 14.10 -16.59
C SER A 170 -24.36 13.43 -16.47
N PRO A 171 -24.54 12.49 -15.51
CA PRO A 171 -25.78 11.74 -15.40
C PRO A 171 -26.94 12.58 -14.84
N ASP A 172 -28.11 12.48 -15.47
CA ASP A 172 -29.38 12.93 -14.90
C ASP A 172 -29.88 11.88 -13.91
N LEU A 173 -29.70 12.16 -12.63
CA LEU A 173 -30.01 11.20 -11.54
C LEU A 173 -31.51 10.87 -11.48
N ARG A 174 -32.40 11.85 -11.76
CA ARG A 174 -33.87 11.64 -11.67
C ARG A 174 -34.39 10.79 -12.82
N ARG A 175 -33.98 11.09 -14.05
CA ARG A 175 -34.37 10.31 -15.24
C ARG A 175 -33.79 8.89 -15.15
N THR A 176 -32.51 8.75 -14.82
CA THR A 176 -31.84 7.46 -14.60
C THR A 176 -32.56 6.63 -13.55
N GLU A 177 -32.94 7.21 -12.40
CA GLU A 177 -33.64 6.48 -11.33
C GLU A 177 -34.99 5.93 -11.78
N ARG A 178 -35.77 6.70 -12.53
CA ARG A 178 -37.06 6.27 -13.07
C ARG A 178 -36.93 5.17 -14.13
N SER A 179 -36.02 5.34 -15.08
CA SER A 179 -35.82 4.40 -16.19
C SER A 179 -35.21 3.07 -15.69
N ALA A 180 -34.18 3.13 -14.85
CA ALA A 180 -33.58 1.93 -14.26
C ALA A 180 -34.62 1.11 -13.46
N ARG A 181 -35.48 1.74 -12.68
CA ARG A 181 -36.55 1.03 -11.98
C ARG A 181 -37.57 0.39 -12.92
N ARG A 182 -37.98 1.12 -13.95
CA ARG A 182 -38.94 0.62 -14.95
C ARG A 182 -38.41 -0.60 -15.70
N VAL A 183 -37.16 -0.57 -16.13
CA VAL A 183 -36.57 -1.62 -16.97
C VAL A 183 -36.07 -2.80 -16.14
N LEU A 184 -35.33 -2.55 -15.05
CA LEU A 184 -34.60 -3.61 -14.34
C LEU A 184 -35.45 -4.35 -13.29
N ARG A 185 -36.41 -3.69 -12.61
CA ARG A 185 -37.21 -4.35 -11.58
C ARG A 185 -38.04 -5.54 -12.09
N PRO A 186 -38.69 -5.48 -13.26
CA PRO A 186 -39.42 -6.62 -13.79
C PRO A 186 -38.52 -7.85 -14.05
N LEU A 187 -37.29 -7.63 -14.53
CA LEU A 187 -36.31 -8.71 -14.74
C LEU A 187 -35.91 -9.35 -13.42
N LEU A 188 -35.56 -8.51 -12.44
CA LEU A 188 -35.19 -8.95 -11.09
C LEU A 188 -36.32 -9.73 -10.39
N ALA A 189 -37.59 -9.31 -10.59
CA ALA A 189 -38.75 -9.98 -10.03
C ALA A 189 -38.94 -11.41 -10.61
N ARG A 190 -38.56 -11.63 -11.87
CA ARG A 190 -38.58 -12.92 -12.56
C ARG A 190 -37.32 -13.76 -12.27
N GLY A 191 -36.39 -13.28 -11.44
CA GLY A 191 -35.14 -13.96 -11.14
C GLY A 191 -34.10 -13.91 -12.28
N VAL A 192 -34.29 -13.04 -13.27
CA VAL A 192 -33.34 -12.83 -14.37
C VAL A 192 -32.29 -11.81 -13.93
N VAL A 193 -31.04 -12.06 -14.26
CA VAL A 193 -29.88 -11.17 -13.99
C VAL A 193 -29.75 -10.17 -15.13
N PRO A 194 -30.04 -8.87 -14.92
CA PRO A 194 -29.75 -7.86 -15.93
C PRO A 194 -28.23 -7.66 -16.07
N VAL A 195 -27.73 -7.71 -17.31
CA VAL A 195 -26.33 -7.38 -17.64
C VAL A 195 -26.33 -6.08 -18.44
N VAL A 196 -25.75 -5.05 -17.86
CA VAL A 196 -25.75 -3.67 -18.39
C VAL A 196 -24.33 -3.29 -18.82
N PRO A 197 -24.13 -2.80 -20.06
CA PRO A 197 -22.83 -2.21 -20.43
C PRO A 197 -22.56 -0.99 -19.54
N GLY A 198 -21.37 -0.92 -18.97
CA GLY A 198 -20.94 0.24 -18.21
C GLY A 198 -20.48 1.37 -19.11
N PHE A 199 -20.05 2.51 -18.51
CA PHE A 199 -19.42 3.61 -19.22
C PHE A 199 -20.35 4.44 -20.14
N LEU A 200 -21.52 3.94 -20.50
CA LEU A 200 -22.44 4.53 -21.48
C LEU A 200 -23.69 5.10 -20.84
N GLY A 201 -24.31 6.05 -21.54
CA GLY A 201 -25.63 6.57 -21.24
C GLY A 201 -26.26 7.24 -22.46
N ALA A 202 -27.52 7.66 -22.36
CA ALA A 202 -28.27 8.34 -23.40
C ALA A 202 -28.12 9.87 -23.30
N ALA A 203 -27.79 10.51 -24.38
CA ALA A 203 -27.99 11.93 -24.56
C ALA A 203 -29.50 12.27 -24.61
N PRO A 204 -29.91 13.55 -24.53
CA PRO A 204 -31.34 13.95 -24.63
C PRO A 204 -32.03 13.49 -25.90
N ASP A 205 -31.32 13.37 -27.03
CA ASP A 205 -31.75 12.87 -28.32
C ASP A 205 -31.72 11.36 -28.49
N GLY A 206 -31.32 10.63 -27.43
CA GLY A 206 -31.22 9.17 -27.41
C GLY A 206 -29.88 8.59 -27.89
N GLN A 207 -28.95 9.41 -28.36
CA GLN A 207 -27.66 8.93 -28.80
C GLN A 207 -26.83 8.43 -27.61
N ALA A 208 -25.98 7.41 -27.86
CA ALA A 208 -25.05 6.92 -26.87
C ALA A 208 -23.89 7.91 -26.63
N VAL A 209 -23.63 8.24 -25.39
CA VAL A 209 -22.52 9.07 -24.95
C VAL A 209 -21.73 8.35 -23.84
N THR A 210 -20.45 8.71 -23.70
CA THR A 210 -19.61 8.12 -22.65
C THR A 210 -19.59 8.97 -21.38
N LEU A 211 -19.51 8.29 -20.23
CA LEU A 211 -19.47 8.92 -18.90
C LEU A 211 -18.05 9.37 -18.49
N GLY A 212 -17.06 9.23 -19.37
CA GLY A 212 -15.68 9.58 -19.10
C GLY A 212 -14.96 8.61 -18.13
N ARG A 213 -13.81 9.01 -17.63
CA ARG A 213 -12.98 8.15 -16.77
C ARG A 213 -13.74 7.60 -15.56
N GLY A 214 -13.62 6.30 -15.31
CA GLY A 214 -14.35 5.61 -14.24
C GLY A 214 -15.82 5.38 -14.53
N GLY A 215 -16.27 5.58 -15.78
CA GLY A 215 -17.68 5.53 -16.18
C GLY A 215 -18.38 4.21 -15.86
N SER A 216 -17.74 3.05 -16.02
CA SER A 216 -18.38 1.78 -15.68
C SER A 216 -18.58 1.60 -14.15
N ASP A 217 -17.64 2.09 -13.31
CA ASP A 217 -17.82 2.12 -11.85
C ASP A 217 -18.94 3.11 -11.48
N LEU A 218 -19.03 4.26 -12.20
CA LEU A 218 -20.10 5.23 -12.05
C LEU A 218 -21.46 4.63 -12.44
N THR A 219 -21.56 3.89 -13.55
CA THR A 219 -22.79 3.16 -13.93
C THR A 219 -23.27 2.24 -12.80
N ALA A 220 -22.37 1.47 -12.20
CA ALA A 220 -22.71 0.55 -11.10
C ALA A 220 -23.28 1.30 -9.89
N THR A 221 -22.69 2.41 -9.50
CA THR A 221 -23.17 3.21 -8.35
C THR A 221 -24.44 3.99 -8.66
N LEU A 222 -24.66 4.43 -9.92
CA LEU A 222 -25.91 5.02 -10.38
C LEU A 222 -27.06 4.02 -10.27
N LEU A 223 -26.86 2.79 -10.77
CA LEU A 223 -27.86 1.73 -10.69
C LEU A 223 -28.13 1.31 -9.25
N ALA A 224 -27.09 1.25 -8.40
CA ALA A 224 -27.25 0.96 -6.99
C ALA A 224 -28.11 2.01 -6.28
N ARG A 225 -27.85 3.29 -6.54
CA ARG A 225 -28.69 4.39 -6.06
C ARG A 225 -30.12 4.27 -6.56
N ALA A 226 -30.29 4.03 -7.86
CA ALA A 226 -31.61 3.99 -8.51
C ALA A 226 -32.49 2.86 -7.95
N LEU A 227 -31.92 1.70 -7.75
CA LEU A 227 -32.64 0.49 -7.32
C LEU A 227 -32.71 0.32 -5.81
N GLY A 228 -31.94 1.09 -5.03
CA GLY A 228 -31.83 0.96 -3.58
C GLY A 228 -31.03 -0.32 -3.19
N ALA A 229 -29.95 -0.61 -3.90
CA ALA A 229 -29.12 -1.75 -3.59
C ALA A 229 -28.38 -1.55 -2.24
N ARG A 230 -28.09 -2.67 -1.56
CA ARG A 230 -27.34 -2.67 -0.31
C ARG A 230 -25.85 -2.40 -0.54
N GLU A 231 -25.28 -3.03 -1.57
CA GLU A 231 -23.86 -3.03 -1.84
C GLU A 231 -23.57 -2.98 -3.35
N VAL A 232 -22.46 -2.33 -3.71
CA VAL A 232 -21.83 -2.40 -5.01
C VAL A 232 -20.49 -3.10 -4.86
N SER A 233 -20.32 -4.27 -5.47
CA SER A 233 -19.04 -4.98 -5.53
C SER A 233 -18.31 -4.65 -6.82
N LEU A 234 -17.18 -3.95 -6.70
CA LEU A 234 -16.27 -3.63 -7.80
C LEU A 234 -15.14 -4.66 -7.82
N TRP A 235 -15.18 -5.56 -8.79
CA TRP A 235 -14.17 -6.61 -8.97
C TRP A 235 -12.96 -6.04 -9.72
N LYS A 236 -11.80 -6.07 -9.05
CA LYS A 236 -10.56 -5.45 -9.51
C LYS A 236 -9.39 -6.46 -9.48
N ASP A 237 -8.32 -6.13 -10.16
CA ASP A 237 -7.03 -6.84 -10.16
C ASP A 237 -6.13 -6.52 -8.94
N VAL A 238 -6.67 -5.78 -7.99
CA VAL A 238 -5.99 -5.41 -6.74
C VAL A 238 -6.72 -5.99 -5.52
N PRO A 239 -6.01 -6.26 -4.40
CA PRO A 239 -6.61 -6.88 -3.23
C PRO A 239 -7.62 -5.99 -2.48
N GLY A 240 -7.65 -4.70 -2.80
CA GLY A 240 -8.46 -3.66 -2.16
C GLY A 240 -7.78 -2.30 -2.25
N VAL A 241 -8.25 -1.32 -1.46
CA VAL A 241 -7.54 -0.06 -1.28
C VAL A 241 -6.40 -0.29 -0.28
N LEU A 242 -5.20 0.11 -0.65
CA LEU A 242 -4.00 -0.09 0.15
C LEU A 242 -3.62 1.18 0.93
N THR A 243 -2.87 1.00 2.01
CA THR A 243 -2.36 2.11 2.84
C THR A 243 -1.35 3.00 2.11
N ALA A 244 -0.73 2.50 1.04
CA ALA A 244 0.12 3.21 0.09
C ALA A 244 0.31 2.37 -1.18
N ASP A 245 1.00 2.90 -2.20
CA ASP A 245 1.38 2.13 -3.39
C ASP A 245 2.38 1.02 -3.00
N PRO A 246 2.06 -0.28 -3.19
CA PRO A 246 2.91 -1.40 -2.77
C PRO A 246 4.23 -1.48 -3.54
N ARG A 247 4.33 -0.84 -4.71
CA ARG A 247 5.57 -0.75 -5.49
C ARG A 247 6.59 0.19 -4.82
N ILE A 248 6.10 1.17 -4.04
CA ILE A 248 6.91 2.14 -3.31
C ILE A 248 7.08 1.70 -1.84
N VAL A 249 6.00 1.23 -1.22
CA VAL A 249 5.93 0.79 0.17
C VAL A 249 5.56 -0.70 0.20
N PRO A 250 6.54 -1.62 0.21
CA PRO A 250 6.27 -3.08 0.19
C PRO A 250 5.38 -3.58 1.34
N ASP A 251 5.34 -2.83 2.44
CA ASP A 251 4.55 -3.13 3.63
C ASP A 251 3.15 -2.51 3.62
N ALA A 252 2.73 -1.95 2.47
CA ALA A 252 1.37 -1.47 2.31
C ALA A 252 0.35 -2.59 2.57
N ARG A 253 -0.74 -2.26 3.26
CA ARG A 253 -1.78 -3.20 3.69
C ARG A 253 -3.12 -2.83 3.09
N VAL A 254 -3.95 -3.85 2.84
CA VAL A 254 -5.35 -3.62 2.50
C VAL A 254 -6.06 -2.97 3.69
N ILE A 255 -6.76 -1.90 3.43
CA ILE A 255 -7.59 -1.21 4.42
C ILE A 255 -8.97 -1.88 4.40
N PRO A 256 -9.39 -2.59 5.47
CA PRO A 256 -10.65 -3.34 5.44
C PRO A 256 -11.87 -2.42 5.32
N GLN A 257 -11.79 -1.24 5.92
CA GLN A 257 -12.90 -0.28 5.96
C GLN A 257 -12.40 1.15 5.79
N LEU A 258 -12.99 1.86 4.85
CA LEU A 258 -12.78 3.28 4.60
C LEU A 258 -14.10 4.04 4.73
N HIS A 259 -14.04 5.22 5.30
CA HIS A 259 -15.16 6.15 5.18
C HIS A 259 -15.20 6.70 3.75
N VAL A 260 -16.41 6.95 3.23
CA VAL A 260 -16.60 7.42 1.85
C VAL A 260 -15.84 8.72 1.54
N ARG A 261 -15.64 9.61 2.53
CA ARG A 261 -14.84 10.83 2.38
C ARG A 261 -13.36 10.52 2.23
N GLU A 262 -12.81 9.58 3.02
CA GLU A 262 -11.41 9.14 2.88
C GLU A 262 -11.16 8.53 1.50
N ALA A 263 -12.09 7.69 1.04
CA ALA A 263 -12.01 7.08 -0.28
C ALA A 263 -12.07 8.13 -1.41
N ALA A 264 -12.86 9.19 -1.26
CA ALA A 264 -12.93 10.29 -2.22
C ALA A 264 -11.62 11.07 -2.31
N GLU A 265 -10.98 11.36 -1.16
CA GLU A 265 -9.67 12.02 -1.11
C GLU A 265 -8.60 11.15 -1.77
N LEU A 266 -8.52 9.86 -1.42
CA LEU A 266 -7.55 8.94 -2.02
C LEU A 266 -7.73 8.79 -3.53
N ALA A 267 -8.98 8.73 -3.97
CA ALA A 267 -9.31 8.63 -5.40
C ALA A 267 -8.92 9.90 -6.18
N TYR A 268 -9.03 11.07 -5.57
CA TYR A 268 -8.61 12.34 -6.17
C TYR A 268 -7.09 12.44 -6.27
N TYR A 269 -6.37 12.03 -5.22
CA TYR A 269 -4.92 12.17 -5.13
C TYR A 269 -4.14 10.95 -5.67
N GLY A 270 -4.66 10.25 -6.69
CA GLY A 270 -3.89 9.32 -7.50
C GLY A 270 -3.96 7.85 -7.08
N ALA A 271 -4.80 7.47 -6.13
CA ALA A 271 -5.12 6.07 -5.91
C ALA A 271 -5.94 5.54 -7.10
N LYS A 272 -5.26 4.85 -8.05
CA LYS A 272 -5.86 4.38 -9.32
C LYS A 272 -6.97 3.32 -9.16
N VAL A 273 -7.33 2.96 -7.93
CA VAL A 273 -8.28 1.87 -7.64
C VAL A 273 -9.73 2.28 -7.93
N LEU A 274 -10.08 3.56 -7.72
CA LEU A 274 -11.43 4.07 -7.89
C LEU A 274 -11.39 5.52 -8.37
N HIS A 275 -12.34 5.91 -9.26
CA HIS A 275 -12.47 7.31 -9.67
C HIS A 275 -13.43 8.06 -8.74
N PRO A 276 -13.15 9.31 -8.29
CA PRO A 276 -14.01 10.07 -7.36
C PRO A 276 -15.46 10.18 -7.81
N ARG A 277 -15.71 10.39 -9.11
CA ARG A 277 -17.08 10.48 -9.69
C ARG A 277 -17.92 9.24 -9.40
N ALA A 278 -17.31 8.06 -9.31
CA ALA A 278 -18.04 6.83 -9.01
C ALA A 278 -18.62 6.80 -7.58
N LEU A 279 -18.08 7.58 -6.65
CA LEU A 279 -18.62 7.68 -5.30
C LEU A 279 -19.78 8.67 -5.16
N VAL A 280 -19.87 9.66 -6.05
CA VAL A 280 -20.87 10.75 -5.96
C VAL A 280 -22.32 10.24 -5.82
N PRO A 281 -22.79 9.24 -6.60
CA PRO A 281 -24.18 8.76 -6.47
C PRO A 281 -24.52 8.17 -5.10
N VAL A 282 -23.52 7.61 -4.40
CA VAL A 282 -23.71 6.89 -3.13
C VAL A 282 -23.28 7.68 -1.90
N LEU A 283 -22.62 8.83 -2.06
CA LEU A 283 -22.12 9.69 -0.96
C LEU A 283 -23.20 10.01 0.09
N ARG A 284 -24.44 10.22 -0.32
CA ARG A 284 -25.59 10.57 0.55
C ARG A 284 -26.55 9.41 0.77
N ARG A 285 -26.20 8.19 0.36
CA ARG A 285 -27.03 6.98 0.47
C ARG A 285 -26.35 5.95 1.38
N SER A 286 -27.12 5.04 1.92
CA SER A 286 -26.63 3.93 2.75
C SER A 286 -26.20 2.72 1.88
N VAL A 287 -25.58 2.97 0.74
CA VAL A 287 -25.04 1.95 -0.16
C VAL A 287 -23.55 1.78 0.15
N ALA A 288 -23.12 0.58 0.46
CA ALA A 288 -21.70 0.27 0.60
C ALA A 288 -21.07 0.01 -0.78
N VAL A 289 -19.86 0.49 -1.01
CA VAL A 289 -19.04 0.13 -2.17
C VAL A 289 -17.91 -0.75 -1.70
N ARG A 290 -17.75 -1.92 -2.27
CA ARG A 290 -16.72 -2.88 -1.90
C ARG A 290 -15.76 -3.09 -3.07
N ILE A 291 -14.48 -2.87 -2.83
CA ILE A 291 -13.40 -3.21 -3.75
C ILE A 291 -12.97 -4.64 -3.44
N ARG A 292 -13.16 -5.57 -4.36
CA ARG A 292 -12.87 -7.00 -4.17
C ARG A 292 -11.84 -7.51 -5.18
N PRO A 293 -10.89 -8.34 -4.75
CA PRO A 293 -9.95 -8.97 -5.67
C PRO A 293 -10.65 -10.01 -6.53
N PHE A 294 -10.51 -9.86 -7.85
CA PHE A 294 -11.13 -10.79 -8.80
C PHE A 294 -10.49 -12.19 -8.77
N ALA A 295 -9.17 -12.25 -8.55
CA ALA A 295 -8.44 -13.51 -8.46
C ALA A 295 -8.77 -14.32 -7.19
N GLU A 296 -9.22 -13.65 -6.10
CA GLU A 296 -9.52 -14.27 -4.81
C GLU A 296 -10.94 -13.86 -4.32
N PRO A 297 -12.02 -14.39 -4.94
CA PRO A 297 -13.39 -13.93 -4.65
C PRO A 297 -13.85 -14.15 -3.21
N ALA A 298 -13.19 -15.03 -2.46
CA ALA A 298 -13.46 -15.26 -1.04
C ALA A 298 -12.96 -14.10 -0.14
N SER A 299 -12.02 -13.30 -0.62
CA SER A 299 -11.49 -12.15 0.11
C SER A 299 -12.52 -11.03 0.16
N LEU A 300 -12.65 -10.40 1.34
CA LEU A 300 -13.59 -9.29 1.55
C LEU A 300 -13.12 -7.97 0.93
N GLY A 301 -11.81 -7.81 0.70
CA GLY A 301 -11.24 -6.58 0.17
C GLY A 301 -11.48 -5.35 1.06
N THR A 302 -11.85 -4.21 0.46
CA THR A 302 -12.11 -2.95 1.17
C THR A 302 -13.58 -2.56 1.08
N GLU A 303 -14.23 -2.35 2.21
CA GLU A 303 -15.56 -1.74 2.30
C GLU A 303 -15.44 -0.22 2.40
N ILE A 304 -16.12 0.49 1.52
CA ILE A 304 -16.26 1.95 1.53
C ILE A 304 -17.70 2.27 1.90
N SER A 305 -17.91 2.88 3.06
CA SER A 305 -19.24 3.19 3.56
C SER A 305 -19.26 4.47 4.40
N ARG A 306 -20.44 4.88 4.86
CA ARG A 306 -20.60 6.04 5.76
C ARG A 306 -20.36 5.68 7.23
N ARG A 307 -20.09 4.43 7.54
CA ARG A 307 -19.81 4.02 8.93
C ARG A 307 -18.47 4.62 9.36
N ARG A 308 -18.48 5.35 10.49
CA ARG A 308 -17.24 5.73 11.15
C ARG A 308 -16.69 4.51 11.86
N THR A 309 -15.52 4.05 11.47
CA THR A 309 -14.78 3.08 12.26
C THR A 309 -13.99 3.84 13.32
N LEU A 310 -14.27 3.53 14.59
CA LEU A 310 -13.44 3.94 15.73
C LEU A 310 -12.12 3.16 15.63
N ASN A 311 -11.24 3.57 14.73
CA ASN A 311 -9.96 2.92 14.54
C ASN A 311 -8.87 3.66 15.30
N ALA A 312 -7.92 2.90 15.85
CA ALA A 312 -6.70 3.38 16.47
C ALA A 312 -5.76 4.16 15.52
N TYR A 313 -6.13 4.28 14.24
CA TYR A 313 -5.31 4.91 13.20
C TYR A 313 -5.96 6.20 12.71
N PRO A 314 -5.46 7.38 13.15
CA PRO A 314 -5.95 8.67 12.67
C PRO A 314 -5.65 8.89 11.18
N VAL A 315 -4.50 8.41 10.70
CA VAL A 315 -4.12 8.33 9.29
C VAL A 315 -4.36 6.92 8.80
N LYS A 316 -4.96 6.75 7.62
CA LYS A 316 -5.25 5.44 7.03
C LYS A 316 -4.45 5.14 5.77
N ALA A 317 -4.16 6.15 4.99
CA ALA A 317 -3.45 5.96 3.73
C ALA A 317 -2.61 7.16 3.34
N LEU A 318 -1.63 6.86 2.50
CA LEU A 318 -0.76 7.83 1.84
C LEU A 318 -0.85 7.64 0.33
N SER A 319 -0.83 8.74 -0.38
CA SER A 319 -0.71 8.75 -1.84
C SER A 319 0.36 9.72 -2.30
N ALA A 320 0.87 9.55 -3.51
CA ALA A 320 1.73 10.53 -4.15
C ALA A 320 1.32 10.73 -5.61
N ILE A 321 1.32 11.98 -6.04
CA ILE A 321 1.16 12.36 -7.43
C ILE A 321 2.54 12.76 -7.95
N PRO A 322 3.19 11.93 -8.76
CA PRO A 322 4.48 12.24 -9.37
C PRO A 322 4.30 13.22 -10.54
N LYS A 323 5.42 13.70 -11.09
CA LYS A 323 5.45 14.57 -12.27
C LYS A 323 4.58 15.81 -12.11
N GLN A 324 4.81 16.54 -11.03
CA GLN A 324 4.17 17.81 -10.76
C GLN A 324 5.18 18.95 -10.96
N ALA A 325 4.67 20.09 -11.38
CA ALA A 325 5.40 21.36 -11.31
C ALA A 325 4.63 22.34 -10.43
N LEU A 326 5.38 23.13 -9.68
CA LEU A 326 4.86 24.18 -8.84
C LEU A 326 4.98 25.51 -9.59
N LEU A 327 3.87 26.20 -9.80
CA LEU A 327 3.84 27.57 -10.33
C LEU A 327 3.65 28.53 -9.19
N THR A 328 4.45 29.60 -9.19
CA THR A 328 4.36 30.66 -8.17
C THR A 328 4.24 31.99 -8.87
N VAL A 329 3.18 32.73 -8.59
CA VAL A 329 3.02 34.12 -8.98
C VAL A 329 3.41 34.97 -7.79
N THR A 330 4.44 35.82 -7.92
CA THR A 330 4.98 36.68 -6.85
C THR A 330 4.94 38.13 -7.27
N GLY A 331 4.65 39.02 -6.32
CA GLY A 331 4.70 40.46 -6.55
C GLY A 331 4.20 41.26 -5.36
N SER A 332 4.93 42.35 -5.04
CA SER A 332 4.56 43.28 -3.97
C SER A 332 3.27 44.06 -4.28
N GLY A 333 2.94 44.24 -5.55
CA GLY A 333 1.70 44.90 -6.02
C GLY A 333 0.46 44.01 -5.92
N MET A 334 0.58 42.76 -5.45
CA MET A 334 -0.57 41.86 -5.21
C MET A 334 -1.25 42.15 -3.86
N LEU A 335 -0.57 42.77 -2.94
CA LEU A 335 -1.03 43.00 -1.56
C LEU A 335 -2.32 43.83 -1.54
N GLY A 336 -3.41 43.25 -0.99
CA GLY A 336 -4.68 43.94 -0.85
C GLY A 336 -5.41 44.22 -2.16
N VAL A 337 -4.97 43.68 -3.31
CA VAL A 337 -5.62 43.84 -4.61
C VAL A 337 -6.63 42.71 -4.85
N PRO A 338 -7.95 42.97 -4.81
CA PRO A 338 -8.97 41.96 -5.03
C PRO A 338 -8.88 41.35 -6.43
N GLY A 339 -9.08 40.04 -6.54
CA GLY A 339 -9.27 39.35 -7.81
C GLY A 339 -8.00 38.76 -8.45
N ILE A 340 -6.81 38.97 -7.90
CA ILE A 340 -5.56 38.38 -8.44
C ILE A 340 -5.67 36.84 -8.52
N ALA A 341 -6.11 36.19 -7.44
CA ALA A 341 -6.31 34.74 -7.42
C ALA A 341 -7.34 34.28 -8.48
N ALA A 342 -8.46 35.01 -8.61
CA ALA A 342 -9.48 34.69 -9.61
C ALA A 342 -8.92 34.76 -11.04
N ARG A 343 -8.11 35.79 -11.35
CA ARG A 343 -7.46 35.94 -12.66
C ARG A 343 -6.42 34.83 -12.92
N ALA A 344 -5.61 34.50 -11.90
CA ALA A 344 -4.63 33.42 -12.03
C ALA A 344 -5.30 32.08 -12.36
N PHE A 345 -6.36 31.70 -11.62
CA PHE A 345 -7.05 30.46 -11.89
C PHE A 345 -7.91 30.50 -13.17
N ALA A 346 -8.45 31.67 -13.57
CA ALA A 346 -9.11 31.81 -14.85
C ALA A 346 -8.13 31.59 -16.02
N ALA A 347 -6.92 32.14 -15.94
CA ALA A 347 -5.88 31.94 -16.96
C ALA A 347 -5.52 30.45 -17.12
N VAL A 348 -5.34 29.74 -16.01
CA VAL A 348 -5.05 28.29 -16.01
C VAL A 348 -6.23 27.48 -16.51
N HIS A 349 -7.47 27.89 -16.18
CA HIS A 349 -8.70 27.26 -16.67
C HIS A 349 -8.86 27.41 -18.19
N HIS A 350 -8.59 28.59 -18.75
CA HIS A 350 -8.64 28.82 -20.20
C HIS A 350 -7.69 27.89 -20.98
N GLU A 351 -6.56 27.54 -20.36
CA GLU A 351 -5.63 26.54 -20.91
C GLU A 351 -6.12 25.09 -20.72
N GLY A 352 -7.28 24.86 -20.09
CA GLY A 352 -7.82 23.53 -19.81
C GLY A 352 -7.00 22.72 -18.80
N ILE A 353 -6.25 23.40 -17.91
CA ILE A 353 -5.32 22.77 -16.95
C ILE A 353 -6.00 22.66 -15.59
N SER A 354 -5.87 21.47 -14.96
CA SER A 354 -6.36 21.21 -13.61
C SER A 354 -5.29 21.49 -12.56
N VAL A 355 -5.66 22.20 -11.51
CA VAL A 355 -4.81 22.51 -10.35
C VAL A 355 -5.02 21.45 -9.27
N SER A 356 -3.92 20.87 -8.74
CA SER A 356 -4.00 19.77 -7.76
C SER A 356 -3.74 20.20 -6.31
N LEU A 357 -3.01 21.29 -6.09
CA LEU A 357 -2.71 21.87 -4.78
C LEU A 357 -2.68 23.38 -4.92
N ILE A 358 -3.21 24.11 -3.93
CA ILE A 358 -3.15 25.56 -3.85
C ILE A 358 -2.61 25.93 -2.47
N SER A 359 -1.60 26.80 -2.45
CA SER A 359 -1.05 27.38 -1.23
C SER A 359 -0.85 28.88 -1.43
N GLN A 360 -1.35 29.68 -0.52
CA GLN A 360 -1.18 31.13 -0.53
C GLN A 360 -0.64 31.59 0.81
N ALA A 361 0.40 32.43 0.79
CA ALA A 361 0.93 33.04 2.00
C ALA A 361 -0.03 34.12 2.54
N SER A 362 -0.10 34.26 3.85
CA SER A 362 -0.95 35.27 4.51
C SER A 362 -0.63 36.72 4.12
N SER A 363 0.56 36.95 3.61
CA SER A 363 1.02 38.26 3.11
C SER A 363 0.44 38.65 1.75
N GLU A 364 -0.32 37.74 1.10
CA GLU A 364 -0.87 37.92 -0.26
C GLU A 364 0.17 38.25 -1.34
N GLN A 365 1.45 38.18 -1.02
CA GLN A 365 2.56 38.49 -1.95
C GLN A 365 2.90 37.34 -2.89
N SER A 366 2.35 36.15 -2.65
CA SER A 366 2.57 34.99 -3.50
C SER A 366 1.36 34.06 -3.54
N ILE A 367 1.04 33.56 -4.73
CA ILE A 367 0.09 32.47 -4.95
C ILE A 367 0.84 31.34 -5.60
N CYS A 368 0.81 30.18 -4.96
CA CYS A 368 1.51 28.99 -5.40
C CYS A 368 0.52 27.85 -5.63
N PHE A 369 0.65 27.14 -6.74
CA PHE A 369 -0.20 26.00 -7.03
C PHE A 369 0.51 24.94 -7.89
N SER A 370 0.05 23.70 -7.82
CA SER A 370 0.63 22.56 -8.52
C SER A 370 -0.20 22.15 -9.72
N VAL A 371 0.49 21.89 -10.84
CA VAL A 371 -0.09 21.38 -12.10
C VAL A 371 0.74 20.19 -12.60
N PRO A 372 0.21 19.36 -13.54
CA PRO A 372 1.02 18.36 -14.23
C PRO A 372 2.23 19.01 -14.92
N GLU A 373 3.40 18.38 -14.78
CA GLU A 373 4.69 18.94 -15.24
C GLU A 373 4.73 19.20 -16.75
N ASP A 374 4.09 18.31 -17.54
CA ASP A 374 3.96 18.44 -19.00
C ASP A 374 3.08 19.61 -19.43
N GLN A 375 2.29 20.20 -18.53
CA GLN A 375 1.40 21.32 -18.78
C GLN A 375 1.94 22.65 -18.19
N ALA A 376 3.04 22.59 -17.46
CA ALA A 376 3.54 23.72 -16.67
C ALA A 376 3.90 24.94 -17.55
N GLU A 377 4.58 24.73 -18.67
CA GLU A 377 4.96 25.82 -19.58
C GLU A 377 3.75 26.46 -20.28
N ARG A 378 2.70 25.68 -20.54
CA ARG A 378 1.46 26.22 -21.09
C ARG A 378 0.73 27.06 -20.05
N ALA A 379 0.67 26.58 -18.81
CA ALA A 379 0.11 27.35 -17.69
C ALA A 379 0.88 28.64 -17.43
N ARG A 380 2.23 28.61 -17.48
CA ARG A 380 3.09 29.79 -17.32
C ARG A 380 2.78 30.85 -18.36
N ARG A 381 2.71 30.46 -19.65
CA ARG A 381 2.38 31.39 -20.75
C ARG A 381 1.01 32.02 -20.57
N GLY A 382 -0.02 31.24 -20.17
CA GLY A 382 -1.35 31.79 -19.89
C GLY A 382 -1.34 32.80 -18.73
N LEU A 383 -0.53 32.55 -17.71
CA LEU A 383 -0.35 33.50 -16.59
C LEU A 383 0.42 34.76 -16.99
N ASP A 384 1.52 34.63 -17.75
CA ASP A 384 2.30 35.78 -18.24
C ASP A 384 1.43 36.70 -19.12
N GLU A 385 0.55 36.12 -19.94
CA GLU A 385 -0.41 36.87 -20.73
C GLU A 385 -1.45 37.58 -19.86
N ALA A 386 -2.04 36.85 -18.88
CA ALA A 386 -3.06 37.39 -18.00
C ALA A 386 -2.53 38.52 -17.10
N PHE A 387 -1.24 38.51 -16.75
CA PHE A 387 -0.58 39.48 -15.89
C PHE A 387 0.42 40.36 -16.62
N ARG A 388 0.38 40.42 -17.94
CA ARG A 388 1.34 41.19 -18.76
C ARG A 388 1.47 42.66 -18.33
N ARG A 389 0.36 43.33 -17.94
CA ARG A 389 0.35 44.74 -17.51
C ARG A 389 1.01 44.92 -16.15
N GLU A 390 0.68 44.04 -15.21
CA GLU A 390 1.22 44.08 -13.85
C GLU A 390 2.70 43.72 -13.83
N ILE A 391 3.14 42.79 -14.67
CA ILE A 391 4.55 42.47 -14.87
C ILE A 391 5.30 43.70 -15.47
N GLY A 392 4.69 44.34 -16.48
CA GLY A 392 5.26 45.53 -17.10
C GLY A 392 5.36 46.74 -16.15
N ARG A 393 4.53 46.81 -15.10
CA ARG A 393 4.54 47.84 -14.05
C ARG A 393 5.33 47.43 -12.82
N GLN A 394 5.96 46.25 -12.81
CA GLN A 394 6.66 45.68 -11.66
C GLN A 394 5.77 45.49 -10.40
N GLU A 395 4.47 45.37 -10.60
CA GLU A 395 3.51 45.04 -9.55
C GLU A 395 3.49 43.53 -9.28
N ILE A 396 3.74 42.72 -10.31
CA ILE A 396 4.05 41.32 -10.27
C ILE A 396 5.47 41.10 -10.77
N ASP A 397 6.33 40.46 -9.98
CA ASP A 397 7.74 40.31 -10.31
C ASP A 397 7.90 39.31 -11.49
N ARG A 398 7.35 38.11 -11.34
CA ARG A 398 7.41 37.01 -12.33
C ARG A 398 6.49 35.87 -12.02
N VAL A 399 6.28 35.01 -13.00
CA VAL A 399 5.72 33.68 -12.82
C VAL A 399 6.86 32.66 -12.82
N GLU A 400 7.09 32.04 -11.68
CA GLU A 400 8.12 31.00 -11.53
C GLU A 400 7.55 29.62 -11.76
N VAL A 401 8.30 28.73 -12.43
CA VAL A 401 7.99 27.31 -12.59
C VAL A 401 9.09 26.49 -11.93
N ARG A 402 8.72 25.66 -10.98
CA ARG A 402 9.58 24.65 -10.38
C ARG A 402 9.12 23.27 -10.82
N ALA A 403 9.81 22.69 -11.78
CA ALA A 403 9.59 21.32 -12.25
C ALA A 403 10.21 20.27 -11.28
N GLY A 404 10.03 18.99 -11.56
CA GLY A 404 10.63 17.91 -10.77
C GLY A 404 10.05 17.78 -9.37
N ALA A 405 8.79 18.12 -9.18
CA ALA A 405 8.08 18.01 -7.90
C ALA A 405 7.14 16.79 -7.86
N ALA A 406 6.80 16.38 -6.64
CA ALA A 406 5.75 15.41 -6.36
C ALA A 406 4.89 15.88 -5.19
N THR A 407 3.58 15.66 -5.29
CA THR A 407 2.65 15.95 -4.19
C THR A 407 2.44 14.68 -3.38
N LEU A 408 2.83 14.69 -2.11
CA LEU A 408 2.55 13.66 -1.11
C LEU A 408 1.26 14.03 -0.37
N VAL A 409 0.37 13.07 -0.19
CA VAL A 409 -0.90 13.30 0.51
C VAL A 409 -1.09 12.27 1.61
N VAL A 410 -1.40 12.76 2.80
CA VAL A 410 -1.71 11.98 4.01
C VAL A 410 -3.22 12.06 4.22
N VAL A 411 -3.91 10.91 4.29
CA VAL A 411 -5.38 10.86 4.36
C VAL A 411 -5.86 10.07 5.57
N GLY A 412 -6.82 10.63 6.27
CA GLY A 412 -7.51 9.93 7.36
C GLY A 412 -8.58 10.77 8.04
N LEU A 413 -9.75 10.20 8.24
CA LEU A 413 -10.88 10.86 8.94
C LEU A 413 -10.56 11.16 10.42
N GLY A 414 -9.68 10.35 11.03
CA GLY A 414 -9.24 10.53 12.40
C GLY A 414 -8.21 11.65 12.60
N MET A 415 -7.78 12.32 11.54
CA MET A 415 -6.87 13.46 11.62
C MET A 415 -7.59 14.70 12.17
N ALA A 416 -8.87 14.86 11.81
CA ALA A 416 -9.66 16.03 12.18
C ALA A 416 -9.76 16.15 13.71
N GLY A 417 -9.35 17.32 14.24
CA GLY A 417 -9.34 17.61 15.67
C GLY A 417 -8.31 16.81 16.48
N THR A 418 -7.37 16.09 15.83
CA THR A 418 -6.34 15.32 16.53
C THR A 418 -5.02 16.08 16.55
N PRO A 419 -4.59 16.64 17.70
CA PRO A 419 -3.32 17.35 17.80
C PRO A 419 -2.11 16.46 17.47
N GLY A 420 -1.06 17.06 16.88
CA GLY A 420 0.23 16.39 16.65
C GLY A 420 0.35 15.60 15.34
N ILE A 421 -0.69 15.49 14.52
CA ILE A 421 -0.62 14.76 13.24
C ILE A 421 0.41 15.41 12.30
N ALA A 422 0.30 16.72 12.06
CA ALA A 422 1.23 17.46 11.21
C ALA A 422 2.66 17.40 11.78
N ALA A 423 2.83 17.60 13.09
CA ALA A 423 4.12 17.49 13.75
C ALA A 423 4.79 16.13 13.47
N ARG A 424 4.04 15.05 13.56
CA ARG A 424 4.53 13.68 13.29
C ARG A 424 4.94 13.47 11.84
N VAL A 425 4.20 14.06 10.88
CA VAL A 425 4.57 14.04 9.45
C VAL A 425 5.87 14.80 9.24
N PHE A 426 5.96 16.04 9.74
CA PHE A 426 7.14 16.88 9.55
C PHE A 426 8.37 16.32 10.27
N SER A 427 8.23 15.77 11.48
CA SER A 427 9.33 15.09 12.17
C SER A 427 9.89 13.93 11.37
N ALA A 428 9.02 13.08 10.81
CA ALA A 428 9.44 11.94 9.99
C ALA A 428 10.19 12.38 8.71
N LEU A 429 9.75 13.46 8.08
CA LEU A 429 10.41 14.04 6.90
C LEU A 429 11.75 14.71 7.28
N ALA A 430 11.78 15.46 8.38
CA ALA A 430 12.99 16.13 8.87
C ALA A 430 14.09 15.14 9.26
N GLU A 431 13.74 14.07 10.01
CA GLU A 431 14.66 12.98 10.35
C GLU A 431 15.25 12.31 9.11
N ALA A 432 14.46 12.19 8.05
CA ALA A 432 14.90 11.67 6.75
C ALA A 432 15.62 12.75 5.90
N LYS A 433 15.80 13.97 6.39
CA LYS A 433 16.40 15.12 5.66
C LYS A 433 15.69 15.41 4.33
N ILE A 434 14.37 15.34 4.34
CA ILE A 434 13.52 15.65 3.18
C ILE A 434 12.95 17.06 3.37
N ASN A 435 13.23 17.95 2.40
CA ASN A 435 12.69 19.30 2.40
C ASN A 435 11.23 19.30 1.92
N VAL A 436 10.38 20.08 2.60
CA VAL A 436 9.00 20.34 2.18
C VAL A 436 8.95 21.70 1.49
N ILE A 437 8.49 21.70 0.23
CA ILE A 437 8.50 22.89 -0.64
C ILE A 437 7.24 23.72 -0.43
N ALA A 438 6.07 23.06 -0.35
CA ALA A 438 4.78 23.68 -0.12
C ALA A 438 3.88 22.76 0.69
N ILE A 439 2.90 23.35 1.38
CA ILE A 439 1.97 22.66 2.27
C ILE A 439 0.57 23.21 1.99
N ALA A 440 -0.42 22.29 1.95
CA ALA A 440 -1.83 22.65 1.94
C ALA A 440 -2.62 21.68 2.85
N GLN A 441 -3.47 22.26 3.70
CA GLN A 441 -4.40 21.53 4.53
C GLN A 441 -5.76 22.23 4.48
N GLY A 442 -6.79 21.52 4.06
CA GLY A 442 -8.14 22.05 4.03
C GLY A 442 -8.77 22.10 5.43
N SER A 443 -9.77 22.96 5.62
CA SER A 443 -10.52 23.10 6.88
C SER A 443 -11.25 21.82 7.32
N SER A 444 -11.42 20.86 6.43
CA SER A 444 -11.96 19.53 6.75
C SER A 444 -10.99 18.64 7.53
N GLU A 445 -9.71 18.97 7.52
CA GLU A 445 -8.60 18.21 8.13
C GLU A 445 -8.54 16.72 7.70
N LEU A 446 -9.19 16.36 6.59
CA LEU A 446 -9.23 15.00 6.07
C LEU A 446 -7.95 14.59 5.36
N ASN A 447 -7.23 15.58 4.86
CA ASN A 447 -5.94 15.40 4.20
C ASN A 447 -4.93 16.46 4.63
N LEU A 448 -3.65 16.10 4.51
CA LEU A 448 -2.51 17.00 4.55
C LEU A 448 -1.69 16.75 3.29
N SER A 449 -1.59 17.75 2.43
CA SER A 449 -0.87 17.68 1.15
C SER A 449 0.45 18.42 1.26
N LEU A 450 1.52 17.81 0.79
CA LEU A 450 2.90 18.30 0.87
C LEU A 450 3.55 18.20 -0.51
N VAL A 451 4.26 19.23 -0.93
CA VAL A 451 5.08 19.16 -2.13
C VAL A 451 6.53 18.90 -1.71
N VAL A 452 7.13 17.89 -2.30
CA VAL A 452 8.53 17.51 -2.10
C VAL A 452 9.22 17.36 -3.45
N ASP A 453 10.55 17.29 -3.45
CA ASP A 453 11.30 16.94 -4.66
C ASP A 453 10.90 15.54 -5.16
N ALA A 454 10.79 15.36 -6.48
CA ALA A 454 10.38 14.10 -7.08
C ALA A 454 11.31 12.93 -6.72
N GLY A 455 12.62 13.20 -6.57
CA GLY A 455 13.61 12.21 -6.14
C GLY A 455 13.40 11.73 -4.71
N ASP A 456 12.80 12.56 -3.86
CA ASP A 456 12.52 12.24 -2.46
C ASP A 456 11.14 11.59 -2.23
N ALA A 457 10.22 11.66 -3.18
CA ALA A 457 8.83 11.25 -3.00
C ALA A 457 8.67 9.80 -2.49
N ALA A 458 9.41 8.87 -3.04
CA ALA A 458 9.36 7.47 -2.62
C ALA A 458 9.88 7.27 -1.18
N ARG A 459 10.92 8.01 -0.79
CA ARG A 459 11.48 7.98 0.56
C ARG A 459 10.52 8.65 1.54
N ALA A 460 9.92 9.77 1.16
CA ALA A 460 8.91 10.48 1.94
C ALA A 460 7.70 9.58 2.26
N LEU A 461 7.16 8.88 1.26
CA LEU A 461 6.08 7.92 1.46
C LEU A 461 6.44 6.84 2.49
N ARG A 462 7.64 6.25 2.37
CA ARG A 462 8.08 5.18 3.29
C ARG A 462 8.23 5.65 4.73
N VAL A 463 8.87 6.80 4.94
CA VAL A 463 9.12 7.28 6.32
C VAL A 463 7.83 7.73 7.00
N VAL A 464 6.92 8.39 6.29
CA VAL A 464 5.61 8.79 6.83
C VAL A 464 4.74 7.57 7.08
N HIS A 465 4.71 6.57 6.17
CA HIS A 465 4.01 5.31 6.37
C HIS A 465 4.49 4.58 7.64
N GLY A 466 5.79 4.50 7.84
CA GLY A 466 6.41 3.94 9.03
C GLY A 466 6.07 4.73 10.30
N ALA A 467 6.13 6.07 10.24
CA ALA A 467 5.81 6.94 11.36
C ALA A 467 4.39 6.72 11.88
N PHE A 468 3.40 6.50 11.02
CA PHE A 468 2.04 6.18 11.39
C PHE A 468 1.75 4.68 11.59
N GLN A 469 2.75 3.82 11.44
CA GLN A 469 2.65 2.37 11.60
C GLN A 469 1.52 1.75 10.75
N LEU A 470 1.33 2.27 9.53
CA LEU A 470 0.22 1.87 8.66
C LEU A 470 0.32 0.39 8.19
N SER A 471 1.50 -0.21 8.29
CA SER A 471 1.70 -1.66 8.08
C SER A 471 0.93 -2.55 9.07
N LYS A 472 0.40 -1.98 10.17
CA LYS A 472 -0.42 -2.69 11.16
C LYS A 472 -1.92 -2.61 10.86
N ILE A 473 -2.35 -1.79 9.91
CA ILE A 473 -3.77 -1.69 9.50
C ILE A 473 -4.22 -3.04 8.92
N GLY A 474 -5.45 -3.45 9.24
CA GLY A 474 -6.00 -4.74 8.79
C GLY A 474 -5.52 -5.95 9.61
N GLY A 475 -4.90 -5.70 10.75
CA GLY A 475 -4.43 -6.74 11.67
C GLY A 475 -5.54 -7.66 12.13
N GLY A 476 -5.47 -8.93 11.77
CA GLY A 476 -6.03 -10.00 12.53
C GLY A 476 -7.34 -10.63 12.11
N MET A 477 -7.88 -10.39 10.92
CA MET A 477 -8.99 -11.22 10.45
C MET A 477 -8.87 -11.54 8.95
N GLY A 478 -7.79 -12.15 8.58
CA GLY A 478 -7.54 -12.63 7.22
C GLY A 478 -6.06 -12.87 6.99
N ALA A 479 -5.58 -14.03 7.38
CA ALA A 479 -4.55 -14.87 6.78
C ALA A 479 -3.19 -14.29 6.34
N HIS A 480 -2.70 -13.18 6.89
CA HIS A 480 -1.25 -12.96 6.89
C HIS A 480 -0.76 -12.93 8.34
N PRO A 481 0.04 -13.93 8.74
CA PRO A 481 0.64 -13.95 10.06
C PRO A 481 1.40 -12.64 10.27
N ALA A 482 1.30 -12.06 11.48
CA ALA A 482 2.04 -10.86 11.85
C ALA A 482 3.50 -11.02 11.43
N ARG A 483 3.99 -10.14 10.53
CA ARG A 483 5.37 -10.17 10.06
C ARG A 483 6.21 -9.27 10.94
N SER A 484 7.40 -9.75 11.30
CA SER A 484 8.42 -8.95 11.96
C SER A 484 9.70 -8.95 11.15
N ASP A 485 10.26 -7.76 10.94
CA ASP A 485 11.51 -7.57 10.21
C ASP A 485 12.68 -7.58 11.17
N VAL A 486 13.67 -8.41 10.90
CA VAL A 486 14.80 -8.65 11.79
C VAL A 486 16.08 -8.07 11.21
N VAL A 487 16.78 -7.28 12.00
CA VAL A 487 18.18 -6.89 11.78
C VAL A 487 19.04 -7.72 12.76
N LEU A 488 19.95 -8.52 12.23
CA LEU A 488 20.84 -9.39 13.03
C LEU A 488 22.20 -8.72 13.18
N LEU A 489 22.54 -8.37 14.41
CA LEU A 489 23.82 -7.82 14.80
C LEU A 489 24.75 -8.94 15.31
N GLY A 490 25.79 -9.20 14.53
CA GLY A 490 26.73 -10.29 14.72
C GLY A 490 26.54 -11.41 13.68
N PHE A 491 27.50 -11.55 12.75
CA PHE A 491 27.50 -12.61 11.73
C PHE A 491 28.72 -13.56 11.91
N GLY A 492 28.99 -13.90 13.20
CA GLY A 492 29.92 -14.94 13.61
C GLY A 492 29.27 -16.32 13.57
N GLN A 493 29.75 -17.25 14.39
CA GLN A 493 29.25 -18.64 14.46
C GLN A 493 27.74 -18.66 14.78
N ILE A 494 27.31 -18.00 15.86
CA ILE A 494 25.91 -17.95 16.29
C ILE A 494 25.04 -17.27 15.21
N GLY A 495 25.48 -16.12 14.70
CA GLY A 495 24.69 -15.38 13.69
C GLY A 495 24.52 -16.15 12.39
N ARG A 496 25.54 -16.86 11.92
CA ARG A 496 25.46 -17.72 10.72
C ARG A 496 24.51 -18.92 10.91
N THR A 497 24.39 -19.43 12.14
CA THR A 497 23.43 -20.49 12.47
C THR A 497 22.02 -19.95 12.61
N LEU A 498 21.86 -18.77 13.22
CA LEU A 498 20.55 -18.16 13.48
C LEU A 498 19.91 -17.57 12.21
N ALA A 499 20.70 -16.94 11.32
CA ALA A 499 20.17 -16.28 10.12
C ALA A 499 19.31 -17.18 9.21
N PRO A 500 19.72 -18.42 8.88
CA PRO A 500 18.88 -19.35 8.13
C PRO A 500 17.61 -19.76 8.87
N LEU A 501 17.65 -19.86 10.21
CA LEU A 501 16.47 -20.19 11.01
C LEU A 501 15.43 -19.07 11.00
N ILE A 502 15.87 -17.80 10.98
CA ILE A 502 14.98 -16.64 10.84
C ILE A 502 14.38 -16.60 9.43
N ALA A 503 15.17 -16.91 8.40
CA ALA A 503 14.75 -16.81 7.01
C ALA A 503 13.85 -17.97 6.52
N LYS A 504 13.80 -19.09 7.28
CA LYS A 504 12.92 -20.21 6.92
C LYS A 504 11.46 -19.87 7.23
N PRO A 505 10.52 -20.17 6.31
CA PRO A 505 9.09 -20.08 6.62
C PRO A 505 8.78 -21.02 7.78
N LYS A 506 8.29 -20.48 8.88
CA LYS A 506 7.85 -21.27 10.04
C LYS A 506 6.34 -21.44 10.01
N HIS A 507 5.87 -22.59 10.41
CA HIS A 507 4.49 -22.84 10.77
C HIS A 507 4.22 -22.12 12.12
N GLY A 508 3.44 -21.04 12.11
CA GLY A 508 3.08 -20.27 13.31
C GLY A 508 2.49 -18.91 12.97
N ALA A 509 1.98 -18.25 14.00
CA ALA A 509 1.26 -16.96 13.87
C ALA A 509 2.14 -15.78 13.44
N VAL A 510 3.47 -15.89 13.53
CA VAL A 510 4.42 -14.81 13.24
C VAL A 510 5.39 -15.21 12.14
N ARG A 511 5.48 -14.42 11.06
CA ARG A 511 6.53 -14.55 10.04
C ARG A 511 7.69 -13.62 10.36
N LEU A 512 8.89 -14.18 10.51
CA LEU A 512 10.11 -13.41 10.60
C LEU A 512 10.69 -13.21 9.20
N ARG A 513 11.20 -12.01 8.93
CA ARG A 513 11.92 -11.67 7.70
C ARG A 513 13.25 -11.04 8.05
N LEU A 514 14.35 -11.67 7.66
CA LEU A 514 15.68 -11.14 7.89
C LEU A 514 15.98 -10.07 6.83
N VAL A 515 16.05 -8.80 7.25
CA VAL A 515 16.27 -7.66 6.36
C VAL A 515 17.68 -7.07 6.45
N GLY A 516 18.41 -7.34 7.53
CA GLY A 516 19.76 -6.82 7.72
C GLY A 516 20.68 -7.79 8.45
N LEU A 517 21.95 -7.81 8.03
CA LEU A 517 23.07 -8.48 8.69
C LEU A 517 24.17 -7.48 8.95
N VAL A 518 24.69 -7.46 10.18
CA VAL A 518 25.69 -6.48 10.61
C VAL A 518 26.87 -7.19 11.27
N ASP A 519 28.08 -6.81 10.93
CA ASP A 519 29.30 -7.23 11.64
C ASP A 519 30.34 -6.08 11.71
N ARG A 520 31.54 -6.37 12.22
CA ARG A 520 32.63 -5.39 12.33
C ARG A 520 33.11 -4.83 10.99
N SER A 521 32.84 -5.50 9.87
CA SER A 521 33.29 -5.08 8.53
C SER A 521 32.27 -4.20 7.80
N GLY A 522 31.06 -4.01 8.37
CA GLY A 522 29.94 -3.29 7.78
C GLY A 522 28.65 -4.08 7.84
N PHE A 523 27.72 -3.77 6.93
CA PHE A 523 26.41 -4.40 6.94
C PHE A 523 25.86 -4.63 5.54
N VAL A 524 24.93 -5.59 5.43
CA VAL A 524 24.09 -5.85 4.25
C VAL A 524 22.65 -5.59 4.65
N PHE A 525 21.92 -4.91 3.80
CA PHE A 525 20.53 -4.58 4.06
C PHE A 525 19.67 -4.71 2.78
N ASP A 526 18.53 -5.42 2.89
CA ASP A 526 17.52 -5.54 1.86
C ASP A 526 16.12 -5.40 2.49
N PRO A 527 15.39 -4.31 2.24
CA PRO A 527 14.06 -4.12 2.80
C PRO A 527 13.03 -5.15 2.30
N ALA A 528 13.28 -5.82 1.18
CA ALA A 528 12.46 -6.92 0.69
C ALA A 528 12.72 -8.25 1.42
N GLY A 529 13.83 -8.33 2.16
CA GLY A 529 14.30 -9.50 2.89
C GLY A 529 15.38 -10.29 2.16
N LEU A 530 16.39 -10.68 2.92
CA LEU A 530 17.53 -11.47 2.43
C LEU A 530 17.06 -12.88 2.04
N SER A 531 17.26 -13.26 0.79
CA SER A 531 16.85 -14.58 0.28
C SER A 531 17.70 -15.71 0.87
N PRO A 532 17.18 -16.94 1.03
CA PRO A 532 17.95 -18.09 1.51
C PRO A 532 19.22 -18.36 0.70
N ARG A 533 19.17 -18.18 -0.63
CA ARG A 533 20.35 -18.30 -1.52
C ARG A 533 21.38 -17.20 -1.23
N GLY A 534 20.92 -15.95 -1.07
CA GLY A 534 21.78 -14.82 -0.70
C GLY A 534 22.47 -15.02 0.64
N LEU A 535 21.71 -15.50 1.64
CA LEU A 535 22.26 -15.84 2.97
C LEU A 535 23.32 -16.93 2.94
N ALA A 536 23.11 -18.00 2.17
CA ALA A 536 24.09 -19.05 1.99
C ALA A 536 25.37 -18.53 1.32
N ALA A 537 25.25 -17.68 0.31
CA ALA A 537 26.38 -17.05 -0.35
C ALA A 537 27.17 -16.12 0.59
N LEU A 538 26.48 -15.31 1.41
CA LEU A 538 27.08 -14.43 2.42
C LEU A 538 27.79 -15.24 3.49
N ALA A 539 27.20 -16.33 3.98
CA ALA A 539 27.79 -17.21 4.97
C ALA A 539 29.05 -17.90 4.44
N ALA A 540 29.03 -18.39 3.18
CA ALA A 540 30.18 -18.97 2.52
C ALA A 540 31.31 -17.96 2.30
N ALA A 541 30.98 -16.75 1.83
CA ALA A 541 31.96 -15.67 1.65
C ALA A 541 32.59 -15.27 3.00
N LYS A 542 31.78 -15.15 4.05
CA LYS A 542 32.25 -14.86 5.41
C LYS A 542 33.16 -15.96 5.97
N GLY A 543 32.84 -17.23 5.67
CA GLY A 543 33.71 -18.39 6.03
C GLY A 543 35.10 -18.30 5.40
N LYS A 544 35.22 -17.63 4.25
CA LYS A 544 36.48 -17.32 3.52
C LYS A 544 37.10 -15.97 3.93
N GLY A 545 36.62 -15.33 5.00
CA GLY A 545 37.13 -14.04 5.48
C GLY A 545 36.64 -12.79 4.76
N ALA A 546 35.72 -12.92 3.82
CA ALA A 546 35.23 -11.75 3.06
C ALA A 546 34.40 -10.80 3.96
N PRO A 547 34.62 -9.46 3.86
CA PRO A 547 33.85 -8.47 4.62
C PRO A 547 32.44 -8.30 4.07
N LEU A 548 31.42 -8.12 4.95
CA LEU A 548 30.04 -7.85 4.55
C LEU A 548 29.91 -6.57 3.70
N ALA A 549 30.71 -5.56 3.98
CA ALA A 549 30.73 -4.32 3.22
C ALA A 549 31.06 -4.48 1.71
N LYS A 550 31.66 -5.61 1.32
CA LYS A 550 32.03 -5.94 -0.06
C LYS A 550 31.10 -7.01 -0.69
N ALA A 551 29.92 -7.25 -0.11
CA ALA A 551 28.98 -8.21 -0.65
C ALA A 551 28.58 -7.88 -2.08
N LYS A 552 28.65 -8.86 -3.00
CA LYS A 552 28.26 -8.71 -4.39
C LYS A 552 26.73 -8.54 -4.48
N GLY A 553 26.25 -7.65 -5.37
CA GLY A 553 24.82 -7.40 -5.59
C GLY A 553 24.28 -6.09 -5.02
N GLY A 554 25.15 -5.14 -4.64
CA GLY A 554 24.73 -3.77 -4.28
C GLY A 554 24.17 -3.55 -2.86
N GLY A 555 24.06 -4.62 -2.05
CA GLY A 555 23.53 -4.54 -0.68
C GLY A 555 24.56 -4.36 0.43
N GLY A 556 25.84 -4.27 0.11
CA GLY A 556 26.92 -4.13 1.11
C GLY A 556 27.26 -2.67 1.41
N HIS A 557 27.26 -2.31 2.69
CA HIS A 557 27.55 -0.95 3.16
C HIS A 557 28.70 -0.95 4.17
N ARG A 558 29.55 0.07 4.11
CA ARG A 558 30.52 0.38 5.17
C ARG A 558 29.81 1.16 6.27
N GLY A 559 30.13 0.89 7.52
CA GLY A 559 29.59 1.60 8.67
C GLY A 559 29.64 0.78 9.95
N SER A 560 29.40 1.45 11.06
CA SER A 560 29.29 0.85 12.39
C SER A 560 27.93 0.15 12.57
N ALA A 561 27.78 -0.57 13.68
CA ALA A 561 26.50 -1.15 14.08
C ALA A 561 25.40 -0.07 14.25
N THR A 562 25.75 1.09 14.79
CA THR A 562 24.83 2.22 14.97
C THR A 562 24.43 2.83 13.62
N ASP A 563 25.36 2.91 12.66
CA ASP A 563 25.05 3.36 11.30
C ASP A 563 24.08 2.40 10.61
N ALA A 564 24.26 1.10 10.79
CA ALA A 564 23.37 0.07 10.25
C ALA A 564 21.95 0.19 10.82
N VAL A 565 21.81 0.40 12.12
CA VAL A 565 20.52 0.63 12.79
C VAL A 565 19.87 1.90 12.27
N THR A 566 20.62 3.00 12.20
CA THR A 566 20.14 4.29 11.67
C THR A 566 19.73 4.17 10.21
N PHE A 567 20.47 3.40 9.41
CA PHE A 567 20.14 3.12 8.02
C PHE A 567 18.85 2.31 7.91
N ALA A 568 18.72 1.23 8.69
CA ALA A 568 17.53 0.38 8.71
C ALA A 568 16.28 1.16 9.16
N ALA A 569 16.43 2.07 10.14
CA ALA A 569 15.34 2.91 10.66
C ALA A 569 14.75 3.88 9.62
N ARG A 570 15.49 4.19 8.55
CA ARG A 570 14.99 5.02 7.44
C ARG A 570 14.06 4.28 6.49
N HIS A 571 13.90 2.97 6.69
CA HIS A 571 13.04 2.13 5.87
C HIS A 571 11.78 1.74 6.65
N ALA A 572 10.66 1.57 5.93
CA ALA A 572 9.41 1.11 6.53
C ALA A 572 9.50 -0.39 6.86
N LEU A 573 9.97 -0.71 8.07
CA LEU A 573 10.07 -2.07 8.58
C LEU A 573 8.82 -2.43 9.37
N SER A 574 8.30 -3.66 9.16
CA SER A 574 7.16 -4.20 9.90
C SER A 574 7.63 -4.74 11.25
N ASN A 575 7.14 -4.15 12.34
CA ASN A 575 7.45 -4.58 13.71
C ASN A 575 8.95 -4.91 13.88
N PRO A 576 9.84 -3.92 13.70
CA PRO A 576 11.28 -4.17 13.57
C PRO A 576 11.89 -4.69 14.87
N ILE A 577 12.76 -5.66 14.72
CA ILE A 577 13.49 -6.32 15.83
C ILE A 577 14.98 -6.28 15.53
N LEU A 578 15.76 -5.73 16.45
CA LEU A 578 17.23 -5.89 16.47
C LEU A 578 17.59 -7.08 17.33
N VAL A 579 18.29 -8.06 16.76
CA VAL A 579 18.80 -9.23 17.49
C VAL A 579 20.30 -9.09 17.65
N ASP A 580 20.80 -9.01 18.87
CA ASP A 580 22.23 -8.90 19.16
C ASP A 580 22.82 -10.22 19.67
N VAL A 581 23.64 -10.84 18.83
CA VAL A 581 24.42 -12.06 19.13
C VAL A 581 25.94 -11.81 19.14
N THR A 582 26.34 -10.56 19.38
CA THR A 582 27.75 -10.17 19.48
C THR A 582 28.31 -10.42 20.90
N ALA A 583 29.61 -10.20 21.05
CA ALA A 583 30.28 -10.17 22.35
C ALA A 583 30.86 -8.78 22.69
N ALA A 584 30.49 -7.72 21.94
CA ALA A 584 30.94 -6.35 22.12
C ALA A 584 30.02 -5.55 23.06
N ASP A 585 30.47 -4.39 23.56
CA ASP A 585 29.56 -3.42 24.20
C ASP A 585 28.77 -2.67 23.10
N THR A 586 27.54 -3.05 22.93
CA THR A 586 26.61 -2.50 21.93
C THR A 586 25.55 -1.57 22.54
N THR A 587 25.74 -1.15 23.80
CA THR A 587 24.73 -0.38 24.57
C THR A 587 24.18 0.83 23.79
N GLU A 588 25.05 1.63 23.13
CA GLU A 588 24.61 2.80 22.35
C GLU A 588 23.85 2.41 21.08
N THR A 589 24.26 1.34 20.42
CA THR A 589 23.53 0.79 19.26
C THR A 589 22.13 0.33 19.65
N LEU A 590 22.01 -0.35 20.80
CA LEU A 590 20.70 -0.81 21.30
C LEU A 590 19.82 0.38 21.70
N ARG A 591 20.38 1.39 22.35
CA ARG A 591 19.65 2.62 22.71
C ARG A 591 19.13 3.33 21.45
N THR A 592 19.96 3.45 20.41
CA THR A 592 19.56 3.99 19.10
C THR A 592 18.44 3.17 18.46
N ALA A 593 18.52 1.84 18.52
CA ALA A 593 17.48 0.97 17.97
C ALA A 593 16.13 1.12 18.70
N LEU A 594 16.15 1.15 20.03
CA LEU A 594 14.95 1.37 20.85
C LEU A 594 14.32 2.73 20.57
N ALA A 595 15.14 3.79 20.53
CA ALA A 595 14.67 5.14 20.18
C ALA A 595 14.13 5.22 18.76
N ALA A 596 14.69 4.45 17.81
CA ALA A 596 14.18 4.32 16.45
C ALA A 596 12.94 3.42 16.33
N GLY A 597 12.40 2.93 17.44
CA GLY A 597 11.16 2.14 17.46
C GLY A 597 11.35 0.65 17.19
N MET A 598 12.55 0.10 17.31
CA MET A 598 12.82 -1.34 17.20
C MET A 598 12.68 -2.03 18.57
N HIS A 599 12.14 -3.25 18.57
CA HIS A 599 12.31 -4.16 19.70
C HIS A 599 13.72 -4.71 19.71
N VAL A 600 14.23 -5.08 20.88
CA VAL A 600 15.60 -5.61 21.04
C VAL A 600 15.54 -6.98 21.69
N VAL A 601 16.28 -7.95 21.10
CA VAL A 601 16.47 -9.31 21.63
C VAL A 601 17.97 -9.57 21.78
N LEU A 602 18.41 -9.96 22.99
CA LEU A 602 19.82 -10.13 23.31
C LEU A 602 20.17 -11.56 23.62
N ALA A 603 21.26 -12.06 23.02
CA ALA A 603 22.10 -13.10 23.56
C ALA A 603 23.39 -12.50 24.18
N ASN A 604 23.72 -11.27 23.84
CA ASN A 604 24.87 -10.53 24.34
C ASN A 604 24.62 -10.02 25.77
N LYS A 605 25.48 -10.47 26.72
CA LYS A 605 25.36 -10.10 28.13
C LYS A 605 25.95 -8.72 28.44
N ARG A 606 26.89 -8.20 27.61
CA ARG A 606 27.62 -6.97 27.93
C ARG A 606 26.71 -5.74 28.09
N PRO A 607 25.76 -5.43 27.19
CA PRO A 607 24.93 -4.23 27.30
C PRO A 607 24.07 -4.18 28.57
N ILE A 608 23.68 -5.34 29.11
CA ILE A 608 22.83 -5.42 30.31
C ILE A 608 23.64 -5.64 31.61
N THR A 609 24.97 -5.69 31.50
CA THR A 609 25.91 -5.79 32.64
C THR A 609 26.86 -4.59 32.74
N VAL A 610 26.53 -3.50 32.07
CA VAL A 610 27.17 -2.18 32.22
C VAL A 610 26.85 -1.55 33.57
N SER A 611 27.37 -0.33 33.86
CA SER A 611 27.00 0.41 35.06
C SER A 611 25.49 0.51 35.26
N ARG A 612 25.05 0.60 36.49
CA ARG A 612 23.62 0.69 36.81
C ARG A 612 22.93 1.81 36.04
N LYS A 613 23.55 3.00 35.98
CA LYS A 613 23.02 4.15 35.26
C LYS A 613 22.77 3.83 33.76
N ARG A 614 23.75 3.27 33.06
CA ARG A 614 23.60 2.91 31.62
C ARG A 614 22.55 1.84 31.37
N TYR A 615 22.40 0.89 32.31
CA TYR A 615 21.36 -0.13 32.26
C TYR A 615 19.97 0.46 32.44
N ASP A 616 19.80 1.37 33.43
CA ASP A 616 18.53 2.04 33.69
C ASP A 616 18.15 2.97 32.52
N ASP A 617 19.12 3.69 31.95
CA ASP A 617 18.92 4.51 30.75
C ASP A 617 18.41 3.68 29.57
N LEU A 618 18.97 2.47 29.37
CA LEU A 618 18.54 1.54 28.31
C LEU A 618 17.08 1.07 28.52
N ARG A 619 16.71 0.71 29.76
CA ARG A 619 15.35 0.32 30.13
C ARG A 619 14.36 1.48 30.00
N ALA A 620 14.76 2.66 30.46
CA ALA A 620 13.95 3.88 30.34
C ALA A 620 13.68 4.23 28.88
N THR A 621 14.71 4.10 28.01
CA THR A 621 14.54 4.29 26.57
C THR A 621 13.54 3.28 25.98
N ALA A 622 13.62 2.01 26.36
CA ALA A 622 12.68 1.00 25.90
C ALA A 622 11.24 1.34 26.32
N ALA A 623 11.05 1.72 27.61
CA ALA A 623 9.75 2.10 28.15
C ALA A 623 9.17 3.37 27.48
N ALA A 624 9.99 4.42 27.33
CA ALA A 624 9.58 5.68 26.72
C ALA A 624 9.09 5.52 25.26
N HIS A 625 9.66 4.56 24.52
CA HIS A 625 9.29 4.27 23.15
C HIS A 625 8.32 3.07 23.01
N GLY A 626 7.81 2.51 24.12
CA GLY A 626 6.91 1.35 24.12
C GLY A 626 7.54 0.12 23.44
N ARG A 627 8.86 -0.10 23.59
CA ARG A 627 9.60 -1.21 22.99
C ARG A 627 10.02 -2.22 24.03
N GLN A 628 10.17 -3.46 23.60
CA GLN A 628 10.64 -4.56 24.48
C GLN A 628 12.14 -4.72 24.39
N LEU A 629 12.77 -4.97 25.52
CA LEU A 629 14.17 -5.38 25.67
C LEU A 629 14.16 -6.79 26.25
N LEU A 630 14.30 -7.80 25.41
CA LEU A 630 14.25 -9.22 25.76
C LEU A 630 15.65 -9.81 25.79
N HIS A 631 15.96 -10.62 26.79
CA HIS A 631 17.31 -11.16 26.97
C HIS A 631 17.35 -12.58 27.54
N GLU A 632 16.38 -13.43 27.18
CA GLU A 632 16.25 -14.81 27.65
C GLU A 632 17.56 -15.61 27.48
N ALA A 633 18.18 -15.53 26.29
CA ALA A 633 19.38 -16.26 25.97
C ALA A 633 20.68 -15.82 26.72
N THR A 634 20.58 -14.82 27.61
CA THR A 634 21.75 -14.30 28.35
C THR A 634 22.08 -15.13 29.59
N VAL A 635 21.10 -15.83 30.18
CA VAL A 635 21.28 -16.72 31.32
C VAL A 635 20.48 -18.00 31.11
N GLY A 636 21.08 -19.15 31.42
CA GLY A 636 20.38 -20.44 31.37
C GLY A 636 20.28 -21.08 29.99
N ALA A 637 20.97 -20.54 28.97
CA ALA A 637 20.94 -21.02 27.59
C ALA A 637 19.48 -21.13 27.02
N GLY A 638 18.92 -22.32 26.92
CA GLY A 638 17.56 -22.57 26.47
C GLY A 638 16.50 -22.66 27.56
N LEU A 639 16.87 -22.46 28.84
CA LEU A 639 15.90 -22.47 29.94
C LEU A 639 15.13 -21.16 30.02
N PRO A 640 13.81 -21.18 30.20
CA PRO A 640 12.95 -19.98 30.21
C PRO A 640 13.01 -19.27 31.59
N ILE A 641 14.19 -18.78 32.00
CA ILE A 641 14.41 -18.17 33.32
C ILE A 641 13.73 -16.79 33.38
N MET A 642 13.96 -15.93 32.39
CA MET A 642 13.39 -14.56 32.35
C MET A 642 11.89 -14.58 32.17
N ASP A 643 11.39 -15.45 31.30
CA ASP A 643 9.95 -15.62 31.04
C ASP A 643 9.24 -16.15 32.28
N THR A 644 9.82 -17.14 32.97
CA THR A 644 9.27 -17.67 34.24
C THR A 644 9.23 -16.60 35.32
N TYR A 645 10.34 -15.86 35.50
CA TYR A 645 10.37 -14.74 36.43
C TYR A 645 9.28 -13.69 36.12
N ALA A 646 9.18 -13.27 34.88
CA ALA A 646 8.21 -12.27 34.46
C ALA A 646 6.75 -12.73 34.70
N LYS A 647 6.45 -14.02 34.49
CA LYS A 647 5.12 -14.60 34.75
C LYS A 647 4.80 -14.65 36.25
N LEU A 648 5.74 -15.07 37.08
CA LEU A 648 5.58 -15.10 38.55
C LEU A 648 5.29 -13.69 39.08
N VAL A 649 6.14 -12.71 38.72
CA VAL A 649 5.97 -11.33 39.18
C VAL A 649 4.70 -10.70 38.59
N GLY A 650 4.38 -11.00 37.33
CA GLY A 650 3.17 -10.51 36.65
C GLY A 650 1.87 -11.06 37.23
N SER A 651 1.91 -12.23 37.89
CA SER A 651 0.77 -12.79 38.66
C SER A 651 0.68 -12.30 40.09
N GLY A 652 1.57 -11.38 40.51
CA GLY A 652 1.59 -10.82 41.86
C GLY A 652 2.49 -11.56 42.84
N ASP A 653 3.24 -12.60 42.38
CA ASP A 653 4.17 -13.32 43.24
C ASP A 653 5.49 -12.54 43.40
N ARG A 654 6.20 -12.83 44.48
CA ARG A 654 7.49 -12.19 44.80
C ARG A 654 8.61 -13.21 44.92
N VAL A 655 9.44 -13.26 43.88
CA VAL A 655 10.62 -14.12 43.87
C VAL A 655 11.66 -13.62 44.90
N GLN A 656 11.96 -14.42 45.88
CA GLN A 656 12.89 -14.06 46.98
C GLN A 656 14.30 -14.54 46.73
N ARG A 657 14.48 -15.66 46.02
CA ARG A 657 15.80 -16.31 45.85
C ARG A 657 15.86 -17.01 44.48
N ILE A 658 17.02 -16.93 43.85
CA ILE A 658 17.36 -17.66 42.63
C ILE A 658 18.68 -18.42 42.91
N GLU A 659 18.66 -19.73 42.76
CA GLU A 659 19.81 -20.58 42.92
C GLU A 659 20.10 -21.41 41.68
N GLY A 660 21.35 -21.63 41.35
CA GLY A 660 21.75 -22.46 40.21
C GLY A 660 23.24 -22.45 39.90
N CYS A 661 23.64 -23.32 38.99
CA CYS A 661 25.01 -23.38 38.43
C CYS A 661 25.01 -22.75 37.05
N PRO A 662 25.26 -21.44 36.89
CA PRO A 662 25.09 -20.72 35.63
C PRO A 662 26.22 -20.96 34.61
N SER A 663 27.24 -21.78 34.92
CA SER A 663 28.34 -22.12 34.03
C SER A 663 28.44 -23.64 33.82
N GLY A 664 28.19 -24.07 32.58
CA GLY A 664 28.41 -25.48 32.20
C GLY A 664 29.89 -25.90 32.29
N THR A 665 30.81 -25.02 31.89
CA THR A 665 32.23 -25.23 31.93
C THR A 665 32.74 -25.42 33.38
N LEU A 666 32.43 -24.48 34.27
CA LEU A 666 32.84 -24.58 35.70
C LEU A 666 32.11 -25.72 36.41
N GLY A 667 30.82 -25.96 36.11
CA GLY A 667 30.08 -27.11 36.67
C GLY A 667 30.72 -28.43 36.29
N TYR A 668 31.15 -28.60 35.06
CA TYR A 668 31.88 -29.78 34.63
C TYR A 668 33.26 -29.87 35.36
N LEU A 669 34.05 -28.79 35.39
CA LEU A 669 35.35 -28.75 36.03
C LEU A 669 35.25 -29.11 37.50
N PHE A 670 34.36 -28.48 38.28
CA PHE A 670 34.17 -28.78 39.70
C PHE A 670 33.62 -30.18 39.95
N GLY A 671 32.75 -30.69 39.06
CA GLY A 671 32.27 -32.05 39.11
C GLY A 671 33.41 -33.09 38.94
N GLU A 672 34.33 -32.83 38.00
CA GLU A 672 35.51 -33.72 37.80
C GLU A 672 36.54 -33.60 38.95
N LEU A 673 36.73 -32.39 39.49
CA LEU A 673 37.56 -32.18 40.68
C LEU A 673 37.00 -32.90 41.91
N GLY A 674 35.67 -32.83 42.12
CA GLY A 674 34.98 -33.56 43.19
C GLY A 674 35.07 -35.08 43.06
N ARG A 675 35.34 -35.59 41.84
CA ARG A 675 35.62 -36.99 41.57
C ARG A 675 37.12 -37.35 41.73
N GLY A 676 37.94 -36.43 42.24
CA GLY A 676 39.35 -36.63 42.46
C GLY A 676 40.26 -36.48 41.24
N ARG A 677 39.76 -35.99 40.12
CA ARG A 677 40.57 -35.71 38.92
C ARG A 677 41.41 -34.46 39.10
N ARG A 678 42.64 -34.46 38.55
CA ARG A 678 43.54 -33.29 38.59
C ARG A 678 42.92 -32.19 37.68
N PHE A 679 43.08 -30.93 38.09
CA PHE A 679 42.54 -29.75 37.34
C PHE A 679 42.96 -29.77 35.87
N SER A 680 44.24 -30.05 35.56
CA SER A 680 44.72 -30.11 34.19
C SER A 680 44.06 -31.21 33.34
N GLN A 681 43.64 -32.31 33.94
CA GLN A 681 42.92 -33.40 33.27
C GLN A 681 41.45 -33.00 33.04
N ALA A 682 40.81 -32.41 34.04
CA ALA A 682 39.46 -31.89 33.94
C ALA A 682 39.36 -30.81 32.87
N LEU A 683 40.33 -29.88 32.83
CA LEU A 683 40.36 -28.81 31.83
C LEU A 683 40.54 -29.35 30.40
N ARG A 684 41.47 -30.29 30.18
CA ARG A 684 41.64 -30.95 28.89
C ARG A 684 40.37 -31.68 28.45
N GLY A 685 39.72 -32.35 29.40
CA GLY A 685 38.45 -33.01 29.16
C GLY A 685 37.32 -32.04 28.77
N ALA A 686 37.26 -30.88 29.41
CA ALA A 686 36.32 -29.81 29.06
C ALA A 686 36.56 -29.27 27.63
N ILE A 687 37.84 -29.01 27.29
CA ILE A 687 38.23 -28.53 25.95
C ILE A 687 37.88 -29.57 24.89
N ALA A 688 38.19 -30.84 25.11
CA ALA A 688 37.86 -31.91 24.17
C ALA A 688 36.36 -32.07 23.93
N LYS A 689 35.51 -31.73 24.91
CA LYS A 689 34.05 -31.75 24.82
C LYS A 689 33.45 -30.44 24.26
N GLY A 690 34.29 -29.42 24.01
CA GLY A 690 33.83 -28.14 23.49
C GLY A 690 32.99 -27.30 24.46
N TYR A 691 33.17 -27.50 25.78
CA TYR A 691 32.44 -26.72 26.79
C TYR A 691 32.96 -25.29 26.97
N PRO A 692 34.31 -25.04 26.99
CA PRO A 692 34.82 -23.67 27.13
C PRO A 692 34.64 -22.83 25.88
N GLU A 693 34.63 -21.51 26.08
CA GLU A 693 34.82 -20.52 25.02
C GLU A 693 36.18 -20.73 24.32
N PRO A 694 36.40 -20.16 23.12
CA PRO A 694 37.67 -20.33 22.39
C PRO A 694 38.94 -20.02 23.22
N ASP A 695 38.83 -19.11 24.19
CA ASP A 695 39.81 -18.90 25.23
C ASP A 695 39.27 -19.37 26.59
N PRO A 696 39.71 -20.55 27.11
CA PRO A 696 39.21 -21.07 28.37
C PRO A 696 39.49 -20.16 29.59
N ARG A 697 40.42 -19.22 29.48
CA ARG A 697 40.69 -18.24 30.54
C ARG A 697 39.53 -17.32 30.83
N GLU A 698 38.70 -17.01 29.83
CA GLU A 698 37.47 -16.23 30.04
C GLU A 698 36.49 -16.95 30.97
N ASP A 699 36.29 -18.25 30.79
CA ASP A 699 35.45 -19.08 31.67
C ASP A 699 36.06 -19.21 33.07
N LEU A 700 37.35 -19.49 33.13
CA LEU A 700 38.08 -19.66 34.39
C LEU A 700 38.19 -18.35 35.19
N SER A 701 38.13 -17.20 34.57
CA SER A 701 38.10 -15.90 35.26
C SER A 701 36.84 -15.66 36.09
N GLY A 702 35.82 -16.51 35.93
CA GLY A 702 34.52 -16.35 36.57
C GLY A 702 33.71 -15.15 36.03
N MET A 703 34.21 -14.46 34.99
CA MET A 703 33.61 -13.24 34.50
C MET A 703 32.24 -13.50 33.85
N ASP A 704 32.03 -14.61 33.18
CA ASP A 704 30.77 -15.03 32.62
C ASP A 704 29.71 -15.30 33.71
N VAL A 705 30.14 -15.99 34.76
CA VAL A 705 29.30 -16.25 35.95
C VAL A 705 28.93 -14.96 36.66
N ALA A 706 29.90 -14.04 36.86
CA ALA A 706 29.64 -12.75 37.47
C ALA A 706 28.61 -11.89 36.66
N ARG A 707 28.68 -11.93 35.32
CA ARG A 707 27.67 -11.27 34.47
C ARG A 707 26.30 -11.90 34.62
N LYS A 708 26.20 -13.24 34.62
CA LYS A 708 24.94 -13.95 34.80
C LYS A 708 24.33 -13.69 36.17
N ALA A 709 25.15 -13.71 37.22
CA ALA A 709 24.73 -13.38 38.59
C ALA A 709 24.20 -11.94 38.70
N LEU A 710 24.90 -10.98 38.06
CA LEU A 710 24.41 -9.58 38.01
C LEU A 710 23.09 -9.45 37.26
N ILE A 711 22.87 -10.16 36.14
CA ILE A 711 21.62 -10.15 35.42
C ILE A 711 20.46 -10.65 36.32
N LEU A 712 20.65 -11.79 36.96
CA LEU A 712 19.68 -12.36 37.90
C LEU A 712 19.45 -11.46 39.13
N GLY A 713 20.54 -10.92 39.71
CA GLY A 713 20.41 -9.96 40.81
C GLY A 713 19.63 -8.71 40.45
N ARG A 714 19.78 -8.19 39.24
CA ARG A 714 19.01 -7.03 38.74
C ARG A 714 17.52 -7.33 38.58
N LEU A 715 17.13 -8.55 38.27
CA LEU A 715 15.74 -8.97 38.30
C LEU A 715 15.15 -8.87 39.72
N LEU A 716 15.95 -9.28 40.75
CA LEU A 716 15.56 -9.19 42.14
C LEU A 716 15.70 -7.78 42.76
N GLY A 717 16.08 -6.78 41.95
CA GLY A 717 16.22 -5.40 42.42
C GLY A 717 17.59 -5.01 42.94
N PHE A 718 18.63 -5.84 42.74
CA PHE A 718 20.01 -5.54 43.16
C PHE A 718 20.51 -4.22 42.56
N PRO A 719 20.90 -3.22 43.36
CA PRO A 719 21.26 -1.88 42.88
C PRO A 719 22.70 -1.77 42.38
N GLY A 720 23.54 -2.78 42.65
CA GLY A 720 24.95 -2.76 42.39
C GLY A 720 25.37 -2.99 40.95
N ASP A 721 26.66 -2.91 40.74
CA ASP A 721 27.32 -3.24 39.47
C ASP A 721 28.18 -4.52 39.55
N ARG A 722 28.87 -4.82 38.46
CA ARG A 722 29.73 -6.04 38.38
C ARG A 722 30.83 -6.08 39.43
N LYS A 723 31.35 -4.94 39.89
CA LYS A 723 32.38 -4.92 40.94
C LYS A 723 31.79 -5.35 42.29
N SER A 724 30.59 -4.89 42.61
CA SER A 724 29.88 -5.26 43.81
C SER A 724 29.52 -6.77 43.86
N THR A 725 29.23 -7.37 42.71
CA THR A 725 28.91 -8.82 42.60
C THR A 725 30.12 -9.71 42.88
N ARG A 726 31.34 -9.24 42.59
CA ARG A 726 32.58 -9.98 42.89
C ARG A 726 32.88 -10.05 44.40
N LEU A 727 32.55 -9.00 45.12
CA LEU A 727 32.79 -8.94 46.57
C LEU A 727 31.82 -9.85 47.36
N ASN A 728 30.63 -10.09 46.85
CA ASN A 728 29.60 -10.93 47.49
C ASN A 728 29.70 -12.42 47.12
N SER A 729 30.58 -12.81 46.18
CA SER A 729 30.79 -14.21 45.80
C SER A 729 31.87 -14.90 46.65
N SER A 730 32.41 -14.23 47.66
CA SER A 730 33.42 -14.72 48.60
C SER A 730 32.88 -15.05 49.99
N HIS A 731 31.56 -15.22 50.15
CA HIS A 731 30.93 -15.71 51.37
C HIS A 731 30.09 -16.97 51.11
#